data_52d25b2100af1ad25fdb1d8dbfc48fe8
#
_entry.id   52d25b2100af1ad25fdb1d8dbfc48fe8
#
_cell.length_a   1.000
_cell.length_b   1.000
_cell.length_c   1.000
_cell.angle_alpha   90.00
_cell.angle_beta   90.00
_cell.angle_gamma   90.00
#
_symmetry.space_group_name_H-M   'P 1'
#
loop_
_entity.id
_entity.type
_entity.pdbx_description
1 polymer ?
#
loop_
_entity_poly.entity_id
_entity_poly.type
_entity_poly.pdbx_seq_one_letter_code
_entity_poly.pdbx_strand_id
1 'polypeptide(L)'
;MNDRPINNEPLSLFEYSVKKVRDLDMMNVSNSHQIWANIIFAYETQAFVRSELMSVVKREFSAYFDKELQYRFLEDKIRENFPSLFGYEEDDDLFGRILHALDAELTEQRSPRNRKMYWVESCVRIPSQDNSFIYKANLKIEDGDDPHFSEGMPVDFRSPIETYHCEVVEFDYVNATLFFSSTREILVTTNSRVVSDATINIISLKKLLEEISTTQISSKLPLYKFLNNTTANLKDIVHSQYPSYLDDMLSKDISQYDAFRASLSNDITFVWGPPGTGKSYTLAAIIMALYSFSEERTAVCCLSNVAVDQLVNKVTDIIDIHEPDMDRGNFYRAGRSQDDKVLSKDYLFPDDVVSRTLRLTIKMLNKKIDNFKERKEQYSDEAIKLKAKIKDAREKLKEHTDYLINNVKVVFSTISNFVINPRLKNGEFDNLIVDEASMLALPQLIALARKTTKRIILVGDFQQLSPITTAGVPMLRDSVFKLCGIDINHTSHPALHQLLNQRRSNPKLVDMINDTFYVNRLHAANNKNNPIVARAPYSGCVIAMRTVDDGAVRFTKGGTRQNVANSDAVIELLDLYSKQEDETFSIGVITPYTGQVSMLKARFIEKNYDNDFQDRVKIGTVHTFQGSECDVIIFDMVDCSKFEKGKKTYFGKIYAGEQGEQLLNVAISRARHKLIVVCDPNYLNKCPGGVISDKSMSIFKSLLKYRWTQI
;
A
#
# COMPACT_ATOMS: atom_id res chain seq x y z
N MET A 1 -28.71 21.29 -35.95
CA MET A 1 -28.16 20.08 -36.60
C MET A 1 -27.77 20.32 -38.06
N ASN A 2 -27.63 21.57 -38.52
CA ASN A 2 -27.44 21.85 -39.97
C ASN A 2 -26.07 22.41 -40.35
N ASP A 3 -25.06 22.32 -39.47
CA ASP A 3 -23.70 22.82 -39.79
C ASP A 3 -22.66 21.70 -39.74
N ARG A 4 -22.94 20.58 -40.42
CA ARG A 4 -21.87 19.59 -40.65
C ARG A 4 -21.04 20.04 -41.85
N PRO A 5 -19.72 20.17 -41.74
CA PRO A 5 -18.88 20.41 -42.89
C PRO A 5 -18.98 19.20 -43.83
N ILE A 6 -19.22 19.52 -45.13
CA ILE A 6 -19.42 18.51 -46.19
C ILE A 6 -18.06 17.92 -46.67
N ASN A 7 -16.95 18.32 -46.11
CA ASN A 7 -15.64 17.83 -46.51
C ASN A 7 -15.26 16.54 -45.79
N ASN A 8 -15.03 15.50 -46.55
CA ASN A 8 -14.64 14.15 -46.12
C ASN A 8 -13.17 14.02 -45.67
N GLU A 9 -12.51 15.09 -45.29
CA GLU A 9 -11.14 14.99 -44.77
C GLU A 9 -11.16 14.73 -43.26
N PRO A 10 -10.58 13.63 -42.78
CA PRO A 10 -10.64 13.25 -41.39
C PRO A 10 -10.10 14.30 -40.41
N LEU A 11 -9.03 15.01 -40.77
CA LEU A 11 -8.43 16.08 -39.97
C LEU A 11 -9.38 17.30 -39.82
N SER A 12 -10.15 17.63 -40.82
CA SER A 12 -11.05 18.79 -40.76
C SER A 12 -12.24 18.61 -39.83
N LEU A 13 -12.74 17.39 -39.68
CA LEU A 13 -13.78 17.02 -38.72
C LEU A 13 -13.30 17.09 -37.29
N PHE A 14 -12.09 16.66 -37.06
CA PHE A 14 -11.47 16.70 -35.75
C PHE A 14 -11.16 18.15 -35.32
N GLU A 15 -10.53 18.92 -36.18
CA GLU A 15 -10.27 20.34 -35.95
C GLU A 15 -11.56 21.14 -35.72
N TYR A 16 -12.64 20.81 -36.44
CA TYR A 16 -13.95 21.39 -36.21
C TYR A 16 -14.50 21.00 -34.80
N SER A 17 -14.39 19.77 -34.42
CA SER A 17 -14.85 19.31 -33.09
C SER A 17 -14.04 19.94 -31.96
N VAL A 18 -12.73 20.05 -32.10
CA VAL A 18 -11.85 20.75 -31.16
C VAL A 18 -12.20 22.24 -31.10
N LYS A 19 -12.49 22.89 -32.21
CA LYS A 19 -12.93 24.28 -32.23
C LYS A 19 -14.26 24.47 -31.50
N LYS A 20 -15.22 23.57 -31.71
CA LYS A 20 -16.50 23.57 -30.97
C LYS A 20 -16.32 23.37 -29.48
N VAL A 21 -15.40 22.50 -29.08
CA VAL A 21 -15.04 22.31 -27.67
C VAL A 21 -14.40 23.58 -27.07
N ARG A 22 -13.53 24.24 -27.82
CA ARG A 22 -12.87 25.49 -27.40
C ARG A 22 -13.87 26.64 -27.20
N ASP A 23 -14.93 26.70 -28.01
CA ASP A 23 -15.96 27.73 -27.94
C ASP A 23 -16.99 27.51 -26.81
N LEU A 24 -16.90 26.39 -26.07
CA LEU A 24 -17.79 26.09 -24.97
C LEU A 24 -17.23 26.63 -23.66
N ASP A 25 -18.10 27.24 -22.85
CA ASP A 25 -17.77 27.67 -21.50
C ASP A 25 -17.69 26.44 -20.57
N MET A 26 -16.47 25.98 -20.34
CA MET A 26 -16.20 24.79 -19.55
C MET A 26 -16.50 24.97 -18.05
N MET A 27 -16.74 26.20 -17.59
CA MET A 27 -17.16 26.48 -16.20
C MET A 27 -18.64 26.16 -15.98
N ASN A 28 -19.40 25.94 -17.04
CA ASN A 28 -20.83 25.68 -16.96
C ASN A 28 -21.11 24.18 -17.11
N VAL A 29 -21.54 23.54 -16.01
CA VAL A 29 -21.81 22.09 -15.95
C VAL A 29 -22.85 21.65 -17.01
N SER A 30 -23.77 22.51 -17.42
CA SER A 30 -24.77 22.22 -18.45
C SER A 30 -24.17 21.95 -19.84
N ASN A 31 -22.97 22.44 -20.11
CA ASN A 31 -22.29 22.27 -21.38
C ASN A 31 -21.41 21.01 -21.46
N SER A 32 -21.20 20.32 -20.35
CA SER A 32 -20.35 19.13 -20.31
C SER A 32 -20.82 18.02 -21.27
N HIS A 33 -22.13 17.78 -21.37
CA HIS A 33 -22.69 16.79 -22.30
C HIS A 33 -22.42 17.13 -23.77
N GLN A 34 -22.41 18.41 -24.13
CA GLN A 34 -22.10 18.84 -25.49
C GLN A 34 -20.62 18.64 -25.82
N ILE A 35 -19.74 18.91 -24.87
CA ILE A 35 -18.30 18.66 -25.00
C ILE A 35 -18.04 17.18 -25.25
N TRP A 36 -18.64 16.33 -24.43
CA TRP A 36 -18.53 14.88 -24.57
C TRP A 36 -19.07 14.39 -25.90
N ALA A 37 -20.24 14.87 -26.32
CA ALA A 37 -20.81 14.52 -27.60
C ALA A 37 -19.89 14.90 -28.78
N ASN A 38 -19.18 16.03 -28.70
CA ASN A 38 -18.25 16.45 -29.75
C ASN A 38 -16.96 15.60 -29.74
N ILE A 39 -16.46 15.20 -28.57
CA ILE A 39 -15.30 14.30 -28.44
C ILE A 39 -15.66 12.92 -28.98
N ILE A 40 -16.82 12.36 -28.59
CA ILE A 40 -17.34 11.09 -29.12
C ILE A 40 -17.46 11.14 -30.65
N PHE A 41 -18.10 12.17 -31.17
CA PHE A 41 -18.29 12.31 -32.61
C PHE A 41 -16.96 12.39 -33.34
N ALA A 42 -15.96 13.11 -32.79
CA ALA A 42 -14.63 13.16 -33.36
C ALA A 42 -13.96 11.80 -33.39
N TYR A 43 -14.16 11.00 -32.35
CA TYR A 43 -13.61 9.65 -32.24
C TYR A 43 -14.29 8.64 -33.17
N GLU A 44 -15.63 8.57 -33.15
CA GLU A 44 -16.41 7.63 -33.96
C GLU A 44 -16.25 7.85 -35.48
N THR A 45 -15.92 9.07 -35.90
CA THR A 45 -15.78 9.40 -37.30
C THR A 45 -14.35 9.30 -37.85
N GLN A 46 -13.38 8.88 -37.03
CA GLN A 46 -11.97 9.07 -37.32
C GLN A 46 -11.07 7.87 -37.09
N ALA A 47 -10.15 7.67 -38.01
CA ALA A 47 -8.96 6.83 -37.80
C ALA A 47 -7.83 7.60 -37.06
N PHE A 48 -8.14 8.38 -36.01
CA PHE A 48 -7.12 9.04 -35.21
C PHE A 48 -6.36 8.05 -34.39
N VAL A 49 -5.05 8.21 -34.41
CA VAL A 49 -4.21 7.58 -33.38
C VAL A 49 -4.57 8.22 -32.05
N ARG A 50 -4.89 7.40 -31.09
CA ARG A 50 -5.30 7.75 -29.75
C ARG A 50 -4.37 8.77 -29.06
N SER A 51 -3.05 8.65 -29.26
CA SER A 51 -2.05 9.59 -28.78
C SER A 51 -2.21 11.00 -29.34
N GLU A 52 -2.68 11.12 -30.58
CA GLU A 52 -2.92 12.39 -31.22
C GLU A 52 -4.16 13.08 -30.66
N LEU A 53 -5.26 12.34 -30.47
CA LEU A 53 -6.46 12.86 -29.81
C LEU A 53 -6.13 13.38 -28.40
N MET A 54 -5.43 12.60 -27.61
CA MET A 54 -5.04 13.00 -26.26
C MET A 54 -4.07 14.18 -26.25
N SER A 55 -3.15 14.27 -27.20
CA SER A 55 -2.23 15.41 -27.29
C SER A 55 -2.95 16.70 -27.68
N VAL A 56 -3.96 16.62 -28.52
CA VAL A 56 -4.78 17.79 -28.92
C VAL A 56 -5.71 18.19 -27.79
N VAL A 57 -6.39 17.26 -27.15
CA VAL A 57 -7.19 17.52 -25.94
C VAL A 57 -6.30 18.21 -24.89
N LYS A 58 -5.12 17.69 -24.64
CA LYS A 58 -4.14 18.25 -23.70
C LYS A 58 -3.72 19.67 -24.05
N ARG A 59 -3.44 19.94 -25.32
CA ARG A 59 -3.03 21.26 -25.80
C ARG A 59 -4.17 22.28 -25.75
N GLU A 60 -5.35 21.91 -26.22
CA GLU A 60 -6.46 22.84 -26.35
C GLU A 60 -7.15 23.09 -25.01
N PHE A 61 -7.26 22.08 -24.16
CA PHE A 61 -7.84 22.25 -22.82
C PHE A 61 -6.87 22.89 -21.81
N SER A 62 -5.55 22.79 -22.01
CA SER A 62 -4.59 23.51 -21.15
C SER A 62 -4.76 25.03 -21.19
N ALA A 63 -5.30 25.56 -22.28
CA ALA A 63 -5.61 26.97 -22.40
C ALA A 63 -6.81 27.41 -21.53
N TYR A 64 -7.78 26.52 -21.31
CA TYR A 64 -8.97 26.76 -20.48
C TYR A 64 -8.80 26.35 -19.04
N PHE A 65 -8.01 25.30 -18.81
CA PHE A 65 -7.73 24.78 -17.49
C PHE A 65 -6.28 25.12 -17.12
N ASP A 66 -6.09 26.28 -16.59
CA ASP A 66 -4.80 26.74 -16.04
C ASP A 66 -4.30 25.87 -14.86
N LYS A 67 -4.79 24.59 -14.77
CA LYS A 67 -4.55 23.70 -13.65
C LYS A 67 -4.46 22.24 -14.10
N GLU A 68 -3.35 21.62 -13.79
CA GLU A 68 -3.06 20.19 -14.02
C GLU A 68 -4.15 19.24 -13.45
N LEU A 69 -4.84 19.65 -12.40
CA LEU A 69 -5.92 18.89 -11.75
C LEU A 69 -7.20 18.82 -12.57
N GLN A 70 -7.58 19.90 -13.22
CA GLN A 70 -8.77 19.92 -14.09
C GLN A 70 -8.53 19.08 -15.35
N TYR A 71 -7.28 19.06 -15.82
CA TYR A 71 -6.89 18.17 -16.91
C TYR A 71 -7.01 16.68 -16.52
N ARG A 72 -6.54 16.30 -15.32
CA ARG A 72 -6.68 14.93 -14.81
C ARG A 72 -8.14 14.52 -14.61
N PHE A 73 -8.95 15.42 -14.08
CA PHE A 73 -10.39 15.17 -13.96
C PHE A 73 -11.05 14.90 -15.32
N LEU A 74 -10.68 15.68 -16.35
CA LEU A 74 -11.17 15.46 -17.72
C LEU A 74 -10.64 14.14 -18.28
N GLU A 75 -9.37 13.82 -18.07
CA GLU A 75 -8.77 12.56 -18.48
C GLU A 75 -9.46 11.38 -17.81
N ASP A 76 -9.72 11.46 -16.51
CA ASP A 76 -10.44 10.41 -15.77
C ASP A 76 -11.86 10.24 -16.28
N LYS A 77 -12.56 11.33 -16.60
CA LYS A 77 -13.89 11.27 -17.19
C LYS A 77 -13.90 10.70 -18.62
N ILE A 78 -12.89 11.02 -19.41
CA ILE A 78 -12.71 10.39 -20.74
C ILE A 78 -12.43 8.89 -20.56
N ARG A 79 -11.59 8.50 -19.60
CA ARG A 79 -11.31 7.09 -19.31
C ARG A 79 -12.54 6.32 -18.83
N GLU A 80 -13.36 6.94 -17.97
CA GLU A 80 -14.59 6.33 -17.46
C GLU A 80 -15.63 6.09 -18.57
N ASN A 81 -15.80 7.06 -19.47
CA ASN A 81 -16.87 7.00 -20.48
C ASN A 81 -16.41 6.36 -21.80
N PHE A 82 -15.10 6.33 -22.05
CA PHE A 82 -14.51 5.79 -23.28
C PHE A 82 -13.29 4.92 -22.98
N PRO A 83 -13.48 3.77 -22.31
CA PRO A 83 -12.38 2.84 -22.03
C PRO A 83 -11.63 2.41 -23.30
N SER A 84 -12.33 2.28 -24.42
CA SER A 84 -11.78 1.93 -25.74
C SER A 84 -10.72 2.93 -26.23
N LEU A 85 -10.84 4.22 -25.89
CA LEU A 85 -9.79 5.22 -26.15
C LEU A 85 -8.46 4.90 -25.48
N PHE A 86 -8.45 4.01 -24.51
CA PHE A 86 -7.29 3.65 -23.71
C PHE A 86 -6.82 2.20 -23.92
N GLY A 87 -7.19 1.58 -25.04
CA GLY A 87 -6.65 0.31 -25.50
C GLY A 87 -7.47 -0.91 -25.10
N TYR A 88 -8.74 -0.70 -24.80
CA TYR A 88 -9.68 -1.81 -24.71
C TYR A 88 -10.45 -1.88 -26.02
N GLU A 89 -10.26 -2.95 -26.78
CA GLU A 89 -11.23 -3.33 -27.80
C GLU A 89 -12.47 -3.85 -27.03
N GLU A 90 -13.69 -3.50 -27.48
CA GLU A 90 -14.93 -3.94 -26.82
C GLU A 90 -15.07 -5.47 -26.77
N ASP A 91 -14.33 -6.18 -27.62
CA ASP A 91 -14.30 -7.64 -27.71
C ASP A 91 -13.26 -8.32 -26.82
N ASP A 92 -12.39 -7.56 -26.10
CA ASP A 92 -11.44 -8.15 -25.17
C ASP A 92 -12.15 -8.81 -23.98
N ASP A 93 -11.84 -10.05 -23.75
CA ASP A 93 -12.27 -10.75 -22.51
C ASP A 93 -11.63 -10.10 -21.27
N LEU A 94 -12.08 -10.50 -20.09
CA LEU A 94 -11.58 -9.95 -18.82
C LEU A 94 -10.04 -10.02 -18.73
N PHE A 95 -9.43 -11.13 -19.17
CA PHE A 95 -7.98 -11.32 -19.09
C PHE A 95 -7.24 -10.43 -20.08
N GLY A 96 -7.76 -10.27 -21.31
CA GLY A 96 -7.20 -9.33 -22.28
C GLY A 96 -7.15 -7.92 -21.73
N ARG A 97 -8.24 -7.44 -21.14
CA ARG A 97 -8.30 -6.12 -20.48
C ARG A 97 -7.31 -5.98 -19.32
N ILE A 98 -7.16 -7.01 -18.49
CA ILE A 98 -6.20 -7.02 -17.39
C ILE A 98 -4.76 -6.95 -17.92
N LEU A 99 -4.43 -7.75 -18.92
CA LEU A 99 -3.08 -7.79 -19.50
C LEU A 99 -2.70 -6.45 -20.15
N HIS A 100 -3.64 -5.82 -20.86
CA HIS A 100 -3.46 -4.47 -21.41
C HIS A 100 -3.26 -3.41 -20.30
N ALA A 101 -4.02 -3.49 -19.21
CA ALA A 101 -3.85 -2.60 -18.07
C ALA A 101 -2.46 -2.73 -17.45
N LEU A 102 -1.94 -3.96 -17.31
CA LEU A 102 -0.59 -4.22 -16.81
C LEU A 102 0.49 -3.73 -17.79
N ASP A 103 0.27 -3.80 -19.09
CA ASP A 103 1.19 -3.24 -20.10
C ASP A 103 1.24 -1.71 -20.03
N ALA A 104 0.11 -1.06 -19.82
CA ALA A 104 0.05 0.38 -19.59
C ALA A 104 0.85 0.76 -18.32
N GLU A 105 0.67 0.02 -17.22
CA GLU A 105 1.41 0.23 -15.99
C GLU A 105 2.92 0.00 -16.17
N LEU A 106 3.31 -1.06 -16.88
CA LEU A 106 4.72 -1.32 -17.21
C LEU A 106 5.34 -0.19 -18.04
N THR A 107 4.58 0.35 -18.97
CA THR A 107 5.03 1.45 -19.83
C THR A 107 5.27 2.71 -19.03
N GLU A 108 4.35 3.07 -18.14
CA GLU A 108 4.50 4.22 -17.24
C GLU A 108 5.64 4.03 -16.24
N GLN A 109 5.75 2.85 -15.62
CA GLN A 109 6.83 2.54 -14.68
C GLN A 109 8.22 2.58 -15.34
N ARG A 110 8.33 2.25 -16.61
CA ARG A 110 9.57 2.31 -17.40
C ARG A 110 9.91 3.70 -17.89
N SER A 111 9.01 4.66 -17.76
CA SER A 111 9.27 6.03 -18.21
C SER A 111 10.48 6.61 -17.45
N PRO A 112 11.29 7.48 -18.07
CA PRO A 112 12.45 8.09 -17.42
C PRO A 112 12.11 8.86 -16.14
N ARG A 113 10.85 9.30 -15.99
CA ARG A 113 10.37 10.02 -14.80
C ARG A 113 10.23 9.10 -13.58
N ASN A 114 9.90 7.83 -13.80
CA ASN A 114 9.62 6.86 -12.73
C ASN A 114 10.80 5.93 -12.45
N ARG A 115 11.75 5.82 -13.37
CA ARG A 115 12.93 4.98 -13.21
C ARG A 115 14.11 5.80 -12.72
N LYS A 116 14.38 5.71 -11.41
CA LYS A 116 15.50 6.42 -10.79
C LYS A 116 16.69 5.48 -10.59
N MET A 117 17.87 6.02 -10.81
CA MET A 117 19.14 5.30 -10.69
C MET A 117 20.09 6.09 -9.81
N TYR A 118 20.63 5.43 -8.79
CA TYR A 118 21.52 6.02 -7.81
C TYR A 118 22.90 5.34 -7.84
N TRP A 119 23.95 6.12 -7.85
CA TRP A 119 25.30 5.61 -7.72
C TRP A 119 25.55 5.14 -6.30
N VAL A 120 26.25 4.01 -6.15
CA VAL A 120 26.67 3.46 -4.87
C VAL A 120 28.06 3.97 -4.54
N GLU A 121 28.20 4.75 -3.47
CA GLU A 121 29.48 5.23 -2.97
C GLU A 121 30.22 4.15 -2.18
N SER A 122 29.52 3.43 -1.36
CA SER A 122 30.02 2.27 -0.60
C SER A 122 28.93 1.24 -0.42
N CYS A 123 29.31 -0.02 -0.38
CA CYS A 123 28.38 -1.12 -0.10
C CYS A 123 29.11 -2.18 0.71
N VAL A 124 28.55 -2.54 1.85
CA VAL A 124 29.10 -3.56 2.75
C VAL A 124 28.03 -4.58 3.11
N ARG A 125 28.42 -5.84 3.23
CA ARG A 125 27.57 -6.88 3.73
C ARG A 125 27.43 -6.75 5.25
N ILE A 126 26.19 -6.84 5.75
CA ILE A 126 25.90 -6.82 7.17
C ILE A 126 25.67 -8.27 7.66
N PRO A 127 26.15 -8.63 8.86
CA PRO A 127 25.78 -9.90 9.46
C PRO A 127 24.28 -9.99 9.65
N SER A 128 23.68 -11.08 9.20
CA SER A 128 22.24 -11.38 9.44
C SER A 128 22.10 -12.70 10.19
N GLN A 129 21.11 -12.79 11.05
CA GLN A 129 20.86 -14.00 11.86
C GLN A 129 20.34 -15.17 11.01
N ASP A 130 19.69 -14.88 9.88
CA ASP A 130 18.98 -15.82 9.03
C ASP A 130 19.73 -16.27 7.76
N ASN A 131 21.06 -16.07 7.70
CA ASN A 131 21.87 -16.36 6.50
C ASN A 131 21.44 -15.61 5.22
N SER A 132 20.58 -14.64 5.29
CA SER A 132 20.27 -13.79 4.15
C SER A 132 21.42 -12.84 3.85
N PHE A 133 21.60 -12.51 2.58
CA PHE A 133 22.61 -11.55 2.16
C PHE A 133 22.06 -10.14 2.31
N ILE A 134 22.29 -9.50 3.47
CA ILE A 134 21.92 -8.10 3.69
C ILE A 134 23.11 -7.19 3.39
N TYR A 135 22.82 -6.10 2.70
CA TYR A 135 23.80 -5.10 2.34
C TYR A 135 23.37 -3.72 2.82
N LYS A 136 24.35 -2.95 3.26
CA LYS A 136 24.23 -1.52 3.54
C LYS A 136 24.97 -0.78 2.42
N ALA A 137 24.24 0.00 1.61
CA ALA A 137 24.82 0.82 0.55
C ALA A 137 24.59 2.30 0.81
N ASN A 138 25.63 3.09 0.80
CA ASN A 138 25.51 4.54 0.78
C ASN A 138 25.33 4.98 -0.67
N LEU A 139 24.26 5.72 -0.92
CA LEU A 139 23.89 6.18 -2.26
C LEU A 139 24.30 7.63 -2.45
N LYS A 140 24.86 7.92 -3.62
CA LYS A 140 25.09 9.30 -4.05
C LYS A 140 23.77 9.87 -4.55
N ILE A 141 23.19 10.76 -3.76
CA ILE A 141 21.95 11.46 -4.09
C ILE A 141 22.30 12.90 -4.43
N GLU A 142 21.90 13.38 -5.60
CA GLU A 142 22.09 14.77 -5.98
C GLU A 142 21.14 15.69 -5.19
N ASP A 143 21.57 16.92 -4.92
CA ASP A 143 20.76 17.91 -4.22
C ASP A 143 19.42 18.12 -4.89
N GLY A 144 18.33 17.84 -4.14
CA GLY A 144 16.95 17.94 -4.59
C GLY A 144 16.42 16.71 -5.32
N ASP A 145 17.20 15.63 -5.41
CA ASP A 145 16.68 14.33 -5.77
C ASP A 145 15.98 13.68 -4.56
N ASP A 146 14.86 13.03 -4.79
CA ASP A 146 14.05 12.43 -3.74
C ASP A 146 13.92 10.92 -4.03
N PRO A 147 14.75 10.11 -3.37
CA PRO A 147 14.70 8.68 -3.54
C PRO A 147 13.45 8.10 -2.88
N HIS A 148 12.67 7.37 -3.67
CA HIS A 148 11.50 6.66 -3.19
C HIS A 148 11.83 5.18 -3.00
N PHE A 149 12.37 4.83 -1.84
CA PHE A 149 12.53 3.45 -1.43
C PHE A 149 11.56 3.15 -0.29
N SER A 150 10.76 2.12 -0.47
CA SER A 150 9.89 1.58 0.59
C SER A 150 10.28 0.15 0.88
N GLU A 151 10.06 -0.29 2.11
CA GLU A 151 10.29 -1.67 2.53
C GLU A 151 9.55 -2.66 1.61
N GLY A 152 10.22 -3.74 1.25
CA GLY A 152 9.69 -4.75 0.33
C GLY A 152 9.74 -4.36 -1.15
N MET A 153 10.20 -3.14 -1.47
CA MET A 153 10.30 -2.68 -2.86
C MET A 153 11.43 -3.43 -3.58
N PRO A 154 11.18 -3.99 -4.78
CA PRO A 154 12.24 -4.58 -5.58
C PRO A 154 13.18 -3.51 -6.13
N VAL A 155 14.46 -3.80 -6.09
CA VAL A 155 15.53 -2.96 -6.63
C VAL A 155 16.56 -3.81 -7.34
N ASP A 156 17.13 -3.30 -8.41
CA ASP A 156 18.27 -3.89 -9.07
C ASP A 156 19.57 -3.29 -8.54
N PHE A 157 20.43 -4.08 -7.94
CA PHE A 157 21.80 -3.70 -7.72
C PHE A 157 22.62 -4.08 -8.97
N ARG A 158 23.10 -3.10 -9.70
CA ARG A 158 23.83 -3.28 -10.95
C ARG A 158 25.30 -2.99 -10.73
N SER A 159 26.11 -4.04 -10.77
CA SER A 159 27.55 -3.90 -10.92
C SER A 159 27.89 -3.83 -12.42
N PRO A 160 29.10 -3.39 -12.80
CA PRO A 160 29.56 -3.43 -14.19
C PRO A 160 29.54 -4.82 -14.82
N ILE A 161 29.53 -5.87 -14.00
CA ILE A 161 29.65 -7.27 -14.44
C ILE A 161 28.27 -7.95 -14.45
N GLU A 162 27.39 -7.66 -13.48
CA GLU A 162 26.17 -8.41 -13.25
C GLU A 162 25.09 -7.56 -12.60
N THR A 163 23.82 -7.94 -12.85
CA THR A 163 22.64 -7.37 -12.17
C THR A 163 22.12 -8.35 -11.13
N TYR A 164 21.88 -7.86 -9.92
CA TYR A 164 21.32 -8.61 -8.80
C TYR A 164 19.93 -8.05 -8.48
N HIS A 165 18.94 -8.92 -8.50
CA HIS A 165 17.59 -8.56 -8.05
C HIS A 165 17.54 -8.62 -6.53
N CYS A 166 17.21 -7.50 -5.93
CA CYS A 166 17.26 -7.28 -4.50
C CYS A 166 15.91 -6.74 -4.01
N GLU A 167 15.74 -6.73 -2.70
CA GLU A 167 14.56 -6.17 -2.04
C GLU A 167 15.00 -5.17 -0.98
N VAL A 168 14.35 -4.02 -0.96
CA VAL A 168 14.61 -2.97 0.05
C VAL A 168 14.21 -3.49 1.42
N VAL A 169 15.11 -3.40 2.37
CA VAL A 169 14.87 -3.67 3.78
C VAL A 169 14.49 -2.37 4.48
N GLU A 170 15.29 -1.31 4.27
CA GLU A 170 15.12 -0.01 4.89
C GLU A 170 15.83 1.05 4.05
N PHE A 171 15.36 2.28 4.09
CA PHE A 171 16.09 3.41 3.53
C PHE A 171 16.19 4.54 4.57
N ASP A 172 17.43 4.84 4.94
CA ASP A 172 17.75 5.99 5.77
C ASP A 172 17.92 7.23 4.89
N TYR A 173 16.88 8.06 4.91
CA TYR A 173 16.83 9.31 4.12
C TYR A 173 17.87 10.35 4.52
N VAL A 174 18.38 10.28 5.75
CA VAL A 174 19.35 11.27 6.27
C VAL A 174 20.74 10.98 5.75
N ASN A 175 21.16 9.74 5.89
CA ASN A 175 22.49 9.31 5.48
C ASN A 175 22.52 8.79 4.04
N ALA A 176 21.41 8.90 3.31
CA ALA A 176 21.25 8.34 1.97
C ALA A 176 21.65 6.85 1.90
N THR A 177 21.31 6.10 2.95
CA THR A 177 21.76 4.72 3.13
C THR A 177 20.62 3.76 2.83
N LEU A 178 20.82 2.89 1.86
CA LEU A 178 19.91 1.83 1.50
C LEU A 178 20.34 0.51 2.13
N PHE A 179 19.45 -0.09 2.91
CA PHE A 179 19.56 -1.47 3.37
C PHE A 179 18.75 -2.34 2.44
N PHE A 180 19.35 -3.34 1.85
CA PHE A 180 18.65 -4.24 0.93
C PHE A 180 19.14 -5.67 1.05
N SER A 181 18.32 -6.58 0.63
CA SER A 181 18.59 -8.01 0.66
C SER A 181 18.74 -8.58 -0.73
N SER A 182 19.59 -9.58 -0.84
CA SER A 182 19.76 -10.38 -2.04
C SER A 182 19.58 -11.85 -1.76
N THR A 183 19.11 -12.59 -2.74
CA THR A 183 19.01 -14.06 -2.67
C THR A 183 20.37 -14.75 -2.84
N ARG A 184 21.39 -14.02 -3.30
CA ARG A 184 22.75 -14.50 -3.52
C ARG A 184 23.77 -13.43 -3.13
N GLU A 185 24.99 -13.85 -2.91
CA GLU A 185 26.08 -12.93 -2.59
C GLU A 185 26.36 -11.98 -3.74
N ILE A 186 26.46 -10.68 -3.43
CA ILE A 186 26.71 -9.61 -4.40
C ILE A 186 28.21 -9.35 -4.48
N LEU A 187 28.74 -9.36 -5.69
CA LEU A 187 30.09 -8.86 -5.96
C LEU A 187 30.03 -7.35 -6.09
N VAL A 188 30.36 -6.67 -4.99
CA VAL A 188 30.43 -5.21 -4.97
C VAL A 188 31.68 -4.74 -5.71
N THR A 189 31.50 -3.89 -6.70
CA THR A 189 32.60 -3.30 -7.49
C THR A 189 32.42 -1.78 -7.56
N THR A 190 33.49 -1.08 -7.91
CA THR A 190 33.43 0.34 -8.25
C THR A 190 32.44 0.57 -9.40
N ASN A 191 31.73 1.71 -9.40
CA ASN A 191 30.70 2.04 -10.39
C ASN A 191 29.43 1.16 -10.33
N SER A 192 29.13 0.59 -9.17
CA SER A 192 27.83 -0.06 -8.93
C SER A 192 26.71 0.98 -8.77
N ARG A 193 25.49 0.58 -9.11
CA ARG A 193 24.29 1.44 -9.05
C ARG A 193 23.13 0.67 -8.47
N VAL A 194 22.25 1.38 -7.80
CA VAL A 194 20.92 0.87 -7.43
C VAL A 194 19.89 1.49 -8.37
N VAL A 195 19.09 0.65 -8.98
CA VAL A 195 17.98 1.06 -9.84
C VAL A 195 16.69 0.62 -9.16
N SER A 196 15.83 1.57 -8.89
CA SER A 196 14.47 1.29 -8.45
C SER A 196 13.71 0.67 -9.63
N ASP A 197 13.33 -0.61 -9.52
CA ASP A 197 12.61 -1.31 -10.58
C ASP A 197 11.34 -1.99 -10.05
N ALA A 198 10.28 -1.20 -9.92
CA ALA A 198 8.96 -1.71 -9.55
C ALA A 198 8.35 -2.64 -10.63
N THR A 199 8.98 -2.76 -11.80
CA THR A 199 8.43 -3.54 -12.92
C THR A 199 8.52 -5.06 -12.72
N ILE A 200 9.42 -5.53 -11.86
CA ILE A 200 9.62 -6.97 -11.62
C ILE A 200 8.34 -7.64 -11.11
N ASN A 201 7.67 -7.00 -10.15
CA ASN A 201 6.41 -7.51 -9.60
C ASN A 201 5.31 -7.55 -10.68
N ILE A 202 5.23 -6.51 -11.51
CA ILE A 202 4.23 -6.42 -12.58
C ILE A 202 4.50 -7.48 -13.65
N ILE A 203 5.76 -7.66 -14.05
CA ILE A 203 6.16 -8.69 -15.02
C ILE A 203 5.84 -10.09 -14.51
N SER A 204 6.13 -10.37 -13.23
CA SER A 204 5.84 -11.65 -12.62
C SER A 204 4.34 -11.92 -12.53
N LEU A 205 3.57 -10.89 -12.16
CA LEU A 205 2.11 -10.94 -12.12
C LEU A 205 1.53 -11.15 -13.52
N LYS A 206 2.02 -10.41 -14.53
CA LYS A 206 1.58 -10.54 -15.92
C LYS A 206 1.80 -11.96 -16.45
N LYS A 207 3.00 -12.51 -16.29
CA LYS A 207 3.30 -13.89 -16.69
C LYS A 207 2.36 -14.91 -16.05
N LEU A 208 2.09 -14.73 -14.75
CA LEU A 208 1.19 -15.62 -14.04
C LEU A 208 -0.25 -15.52 -14.58
N LEU A 209 -0.70 -14.31 -14.92
CA LEU A 209 -2.04 -14.11 -15.49
C LEU A 209 -2.15 -14.61 -16.94
N GLU A 210 -1.09 -14.52 -17.72
CA GLU A 210 -0.99 -15.17 -19.04
C GLU A 210 -1.13 -16.70 -18.95
N GLU A 211 -0.50 -17.32 -17.94
CA GLU A 211 -0.67 -18.76 -17.65
C GLU A 211 -2.12 -19.09 -17.27
N ILE A 212 -2.78 -18.23 -16.45
CA ILE A 212 -4.15 -18.42 -15.99
C ILE A 212 -5.15 -18.20 -17.12
N SER A 213 -4.93 -17.23 -17.99
CA SER A 213 -5.85 -16.89 -19.10
C SER A 213 -6.04 -18.04 -20.08
N THR A 214 -5.02 -18.90 -20.22
CA THR A 214 -5.10 -20.12 -21.05
C THR A 214 -5.86 -21.27 -20.37
N THR A 215 -6.20 -21.12 -19.09
CA THR A 215 -6.83 -22.15 -18.28
C THR A 215 -8.25 -21.72 -17.89
N GLN A 216 -9.24 -22.54 -18.20
CA GLN A 216 -10.62 -22.24 -17.78
C GLN A 216 -10.73 -22.32 -16.25
N ILE A 217 -11.14 -21.21 -15.62
CA ILE A 217 -11.41 -21.18 -14.18
C ILE A 217 -12.66 -22.03 -13.90
N SER A 218 -12.52 -23.05 -13.07
CA SER A 218 -13.64 -23.92 -12.72
C SER A 218 -14.75 -23.13 -12.00
N SER A 219 -16.00 -23.33 -12.42
CA SER A 219 -17.18 -22.72 -11.79
C SER A 219 -17.37 -23.13 -10.31
N LYS A 220 -16.68 -24.16 -9.86
CA LYS A 220 -16.70 -24.59 -8.45
C LYS A 220 -15.81 -23.73 -7.54
N LEU A 221 -14.83 -23.01 -8.10
CA LEU A 221 -13.91 -22.20 -7.31
C LEU A 221 -14.54 -20.88 -6.86
N PRO A 222 -14.26 -20.40 -5.65
CA PRO A 222 -14.71 -19.10 -5.17
C PRO A 222 -14.33 -17.95 -6.09
N LEU A 223 -13.14 -18.01 -6.72
CA LEU A 223 -12.70 -16.99 -7.68
C LEU A 223 -13.67 -16.83 -8.85
N TYR A 224 -14.19 -17.92 -9.43
CA TYR A 224 -15.18 -17.84 -10.49
C TYR A 224 -16.44 -17.10 -10.03
N LYS A 225 -16.92 -17.42 -8.84
CA LYS A 225 -18.09 -16.76 -8.25
C LYS A 225 -17.82 -15.29 -7.97
N PHE A 226 -16.63 -14.96 -7.46
CA PHE A 226 -16.21 -13.57 -7.26
C PHE A 226 -16.29 -12.79 -8.57
N LEU A 227 -15.70 -13.30 -9.66
CA LEU A 227 -15.68 -12.64 -10.96
C LEU A 227 -17.07 -12.47 -11.58
N ASN A 228 -18.02 -13.31 -11.21
CA ASN A 228 -19.44 -13.22 -11.64
C ASN A 228 -20.34 -12.52 -10.60
N ASN A 229 -19.73 -11.92 -9.58
CA ASN A 229 -20.44 -11.24 -8.48
C ASN A 229 -21.54 -12.11 -7.84
N THR A 230 -21.24 -13.37 -7.63
CA THR A 230 -22.13 -14.34 -6.98
C THR A 230 -21.47 -14.89 -5.72
N THR A 231 -22.28 -15.26 -4.74
CA THR A 231 -21.83 -15.90 -3.51
C THR A 231 -22.69 -17.13 -3.22
N ALA A 232 -22.14 -18.09 -2.49
CA ALA A 232 -22.89 -19.22 -2.01
C ALA A 232 -22.54 -19.51 -0.54
N ASN A 233 -23.55 -19.87 0.23
CA ASN A 233 -23.32 -20.39 1.57
C ASN A 233 -22.70 -21.79 1.46
N LEU A 234 -21.63 -21.98 2.18
CA LEU A 234 -21.12 -23.30 2.51
C LEU A 234 -22.05 -23.89 3.60
N LYS A 235 -21.96 -25.19 3.84
CA LYS A 235 -22.77 -25.83 4.88
C LYS A 235 -22.66 -25.08 6.21
N ASP A 236 -23.77 -24.98 6.93
CA ASP A 236 -23.80 -24.37 8.26
C ASP A 236 -22.71 -24.98 9.14
N ILE A 237 -21.85 -24.09 9.66
CA ILE A 237 -20.78 -24.50 10.55
C ILE A 237 -21.35 -24.65 11.95
N VAL A 238 -21.23 -25.86 12.50
CA VAL A 238 -21.66 -26.16 13.87
C VAL A 238 -20.63 -25.62 14.84
N HIS A 239 -21.06 -25.01 15.95
CA HIS A 239 -20.19 -24.48 17.03
C HIS A 239 -19.17 -25.50 17.55
N SER A 240 -19.41 -26.79 17.41
CA SER A 240 -18.48 -27.87 17.83
C SER A 240 -17.25 -28.04 16.92
N GLN A 241 -17.17 -27.32 15.79
CA GLN A 241 -16.05 -27.46 14.83
C GLN A 241 -14.85 -26.57 15.15
N TYR A 242 -14.98 -25.60 16.05
CA TYR A 242 -13.91 -24.73 16.49
C TYR A 242 -13.98 -24.49 18.02
N PRO A 243 -12.89 -24.03 18.67
CA PRO A 243 -12.86 -23.81 20.11
C PRO A 243 -13.85 -22.74 20.58
N SER A 244 -14.62 -23.02 21.64
CA SER A 244 -15.67 -22.12 22.15
C SER A 244 -15.15 -20.78 22.67
N TYR A 245 -13.89 -20.68 23.11
CA TYR A 245 -13.32 -19.41 23.54
C TYR A 245 -13.33 -18.33 22.45
N LEU A 246 -13.36 -18.72 21.14
CA LEU A 246 -13.48 -17.78 20.02
C LEU A 246 -14.85 -17.09 20.00
N ASP A 247 -15.91 -17.79 20.37
CA ASP A 247 -17.22 -17.18 20.58
C ASP A 247 -17.19 -16.20 21.75
N ASP A 248 -16.58 -16.58 22.87
CA ASP A 248 -16.44 -15.71 24.05
C ASP A 248 -15.64 -14.45 23.76
N MET A 249 -14.62 -14.57 22.95
CA MET A 249 -13.80 -13.43 22.49
C MET A 249 -14.63 -12.39 21.72
N LEU A 250 -15.53 -12.83 20.82
CA LEU A 250 -16.19 -11.97 19.86
C LEU A 250 -17.65 -11.64 20.26
N SER A 251 -18.29 -12.41 21.11
CA SER A 251 -19.71 -12.26 21.48
C SER A 251 -20.07 -10.90 22.08
N LYS A 252 -19.08 -10.17 22.63
CA LYS A 252 -19.25 -8.80 23.16
C LYS A 252 -19.44 -7.74 22.09
N ASP A 253 -19.14 -8.09 20.83
CA ASP A 253 -19.30 -7.21 19.68
C ASP A 253 -20.01 -7.97 18.56
N ILE A 254 -21.32 -7.75 18.46
CA ILE A 254 -22.16 -8.47 17.50
C ILE A 254 -21.67 -8.29 16.06
N SER A 255 -21.11 -7.12 15.73
CA SER A 255 -20.62 -6.85 14.37
C SER A 255 -19.34 -7.66 14.05
N GLN A 256 -18.47 -7.87 15.03
CA GLN A 256 -17.29 -8.75 14.87
C GLN A 256 -17.73 -10.21 14.82
N TYR A 257 -18.68 -10.60 15.66
CA TYR A 257 -19.21 -11.96 15.70
C TYR A 257 -19.90 -12.35 14.39
N ASP A 258 -20.74 -11.46 13.83
CA ASP A 258 -21.40 -11.67 12.54
C ASP A 258 -20.39 -11.82 11.40
N ALA A 259 -19.37 -10.95 11.34
CA ALA A 259 -18.30 -11.05 10.36
C ALA A 259 -17.50 -12.36 10.49
N PHE A 260 -17.21 -12.77 11.72
CA PHE A 260 -16.55 -14.06 12.02
C PHE A 260 -17.40 -15.23 11.52
N ARG A 261 -18.67 -15.31 11.89
CA ARG A 261 -19.59 -16.38 11.48
C ARG A 261 -19.72 -16.45 9.95
N ALA A 262 -19.91 -15.31 9.31
CA ALA A 262 -20.01 -15.25 7.86
C ALA A 262 -18.73 -15.72 7.16
N SER A 263 -17.56 -15.35 7.69
CA SER A 263 -16.27 -15.78 7.14
C SER A 263 -16.06 -17.28 7.18
N LEU A 264 -16.68 -17.96 8.12
CA LEU A 264 -16.63 -19.42 8.19
C LEU A 264 -17.69 -20.11 7.29
N SER A 265 -18.84 -19.46 7.09
CA SER A 265 -20.02 -20.07 6.44
C SER A 265 -20.13 -19.77 4.96
N ASN A 266 -19.51 -18.70 4.46
CA ASN A 266 -19.62 -18.26 3.07
C ASN A 266 -18.34 -18.60 2.27
N ASP A 267 -18.49 -18.78 0.97
CA ASP A 267 -17.37 -18.94 0.05
C ASP A 267 -16.67 -17.61 -0.29
N ILE A 268 -17.41 -16.49 -0.18
CA ILE A 268 -16.87 -15.15 -0.32
C ILE A 268 -17.40 -14.28 0.82
N THR A 269 -16.51 -13.60 1.51
CA THR A 269 -16.86 -12.65 2.58
C THR A 269 -16.03 -11.39 2.46
N PHE A 270 -16.72 -10.25 2.44
CA PHE A 270 -16.11 -8.94 2.60
C PHE A 270 -16.31 -8.46 4.03
N VAL A 271 -15.23 -8.12 4.71
CA VAL A 271 -15.27 -7.52 6.04
C VAL A 271 -14.83 -6.07 5.92
N TRP A 272 -15.79 -5.16 6.00
CA TRP A 272 -15.48 -3.74 6.06
C TRP A 272 -15.18 -3.34 7.49
N GLY A 273 -13.94 -3.07 7.78
CA GLY A 273 -13.47 -2.67 9.09
C GLY A 273 -12.83 -1.28 9.07
N PRO A 274 -13.58 -0.22 9.38
CA PRO A 274 -13.02 1.12 9.62
C PRO A 274 -11.86 1.13 10.63
N PRO A 275 -11.09 2.23 10.74
CA PRO A 275 -9.99 2.32 11.69
C PRO A 275 -10.43 2.04 13.13
N GLY A 276 -9.66 1.20 13.84
CA GLY A 276 -9.89 0.94 15.27
C GLY A 276 -11.10 0.05 15.61
N THR A 277 -11.76 -0.57 14.63
CA THR A 277 -12.90 -1.46 14.85
C THR A 277 -12.50 -2.92 15.15
N GLY A 278 -11.20 -3.22 15.21
CA GLY A 278 -10.72 -4.55 15.60
C GLY A 278 -10.53 -5.54 14.45
N LYS A 279 -10.31 -5.07 13.21
CA LYS A 279 -10.02 -5.94 12.04
C LYS A 279 -9.07 -7.09 12.37
N SER A 280 -7.84 -6.76 12.81
CA SER A 280 -6.81 -7.78 13.06
C SER A 280 -7.18 -8.74 14.20
N TYR A 281 -8.00 -8.30 15.17
CA TYR A 281 -8.50 -9.16 16.24
C TYR A 281 -9.53 -10.16 15.71
N THR A 282 -10.48 -9.68 14.90
CA THR A 282 -11.48 -10.54 14.23
C THR A 282 -10.79 -11.52 13.26
N LEU A 283 -9.79 -11.03 12.50
CA LEU A 283 -9.00 -11.89 11.60
C LEU A 283 -8.25 -12.99 12.34
N ALA A 284 -7.60 -12.67 13.46
CA ALA A 284 -6.90 -13.67 14.24
C ALA A 284 -7.85 -14.77 14.76
N ALA A 285 -9.06 -14.40 15.19
CA ALA A 285 -10.09 -15.38 15.56
C ALA A 285 -10.55 -16.23 14.37
N ILE A 286 -10.74 -15.64 13.18
CA ILE A 286 -11.08 -16.38 11.94
C ILE A 286 -9.97 -17.37 11.59
N ILE A 287 -8.70 -16.96 11.65
CA ILE A 287 -7.55 -17.82 11.37
C ILE A 287 -7.52 -19.01 12.35
N MET A 288 -7.74 -18.77 13.63
CA MET A 288 -7.76 -19.84 14.64
C MET A 288 -8.92 -20.82 14.44
N ALA A 289 -10.10 -20.31 14.05
CA ALA A 289 -11.23 -21.17 13.74
C ALA A 289 -10.98 -22.03 12.48
N LEU A 290 -10.42 -21.45 11.41
CA LEU A 290 -10.07 -22.19 10.20
C LEU A 290 -8.93 -23.20 10.44
N TYR A 291 -7.98 -22.88 11.33
CA TYR A 291 -6.95 -23.81 11.76
C TYR A 291 -7.53 -25.09 12.41
N SER A 292 -8.64 -24.94 13.13
CA SER A 292 -9.33 -26.06 13.80
C SER A 292 -9.98 -27.02 12.82
N PHE A 293 -10.19 -26.60 11.55
CA PHE A 293 -10.70 -27.50 10.51
C PHE A 293 -9.55 -28.39 10.03
N SER A 294 -9.62 -29.66 10.40
CA SER A 294 -8.47 -30.61 10.37
C SER A 294 -7.77 -30.76 9.03
N GLU A 295 -8.54 -30.65 7.94
CA GLU A 295 -8.07 -30.90 6.56
C GLU A 295 -7.87 -29.63 5.74
N GLU A 296 -8.04 -28.44 6.36
CA GLU A 296 -8.01 -27.17 5.59
C GLU A 296 -6.68 -26.44 5.74
N ARG A 297 -6.22 -25.91 4.61
CA ARG A 297 -5.03 -25.04 4.53
C ARG A 297 -5.44 -23.60 4.25
N THR A 298 -4.83 -22.68 4.97
CA THR A 298 -5.16 -21.24 4.91
C THR A 298 -3.96 -20.42 4.49
N ALA A 299 -4.11 -19.63 3.41
CA ALA A 299 -3.18 -18.57 3.03
C ALA A 299 -3.66 -17.24 3.62
N VAL A 300 -2.78 -16.53 4.31
CA VAL A 300 -3.03 -15.21 4.89
C VAL A 300 -2.08 -14.21 4.25
N CYS A 301 -2.63 -13.27 3.48
CA CYS A 301 -1.87 -12.30 2.70
C CYS A 301 -2.11 -10.88 3.20
N CYS A 302 -1.02 -10.13 3.41
CA CYS A 302 -1.05 -8.71 3.76
C CYS A 302 -0.22 -7.90 2.76
N LEU A 303 -0.38 -6.57 2.77
CA LEU A 303 0.36 -5.69 1.86
C LEU A 303 1.84 -5.54 2.22
N SER A 304 2.17 -5.49 3.52
CA SER A 304 3.53 -5.24 4.00
C SER A 304 3.98 -6.29 5.01
N ASN A 305 5.30 -6.40 5.19
CA ASN A 305 5.88 -7.29 6.20
C ASN A 305 5.43 -6.91 7.61
N VAL A 306 5.35 -5.61 7.92
CA VAL A 306 4.87 -5.11 9.22
C VAL A 306 3.43 -5.57 9.49
N ALA A 307 2.54 -5.51 8.50
CA ALA A 307 1.16 -5.98 8.66
C ALA A 307 1.09 -7.50 8.88
N VAL A 308 1.92 -8.27 8.16
CA VAL A 308 2.04 -9.72 8.37
C VAL A 308 2.47 -10.00 9.81
N ASP A 309 3.55 -9.34 10.30
CA ASP A 309 4.12 -9.56 11.62
C ASP A 309 3.14 -9.17 12.74
N GLN A 310 2.42 -8.07 12.58
CA GLN A 310 1.36 -7.68 13.51
C GLN A 310 0.24 -8.72 13.61
N LEU A 311 -0.18 -9.30 12.48
CA LEU A 311 -1.22 -10.33 12.48
C LEU A 311 -0.70 -11.65 13.07
N VAL A 312 0.53 -12.04 12.75
CA VAL A 312 1.22 -13.19 13.36
C VAL A 312 1.28 -13.04 14.87
N ASN A 313 1.70 -11.87 15.38
CA ASN A 313 1.74 -11.61 16.81
C ASN A 313 0.34 -11.76 17.46
N LYS A 314 -0.71 -11.26 16.80
CA LYS A 314 -2.10 -11.42 17.30
C LYS A 314 -2.53 -12.87 17.38
N VAL A 315 -2.25 -13.66 16.35
CA VAL A 315 -2.56 -15.10 16.34
C VAL A 315 -1.78 -15.83 17.43
N THR A 316 -0.48 -15.55 17.55
CA THR A 316 0.35 -16.21 18.57
C THR A 316 -0.02 -15.78 20.00
N ASP A 317 -0.45 -14.54 20.23
CA ASP A 317 -0.97 -14.09 21.51
C ASP A 317 -2.24 -14.89 21.91
N ILE A 318 -3.12 -15.20 20.97
CA ILE A 318 -4.30 -16.05 21.20
C ILE A 318 -3.86 -17.47 21.57
N ILE A 319 -2.90 -18.04 20.83
CA ILE A 319 -2.37 -19.37 21.11
C ILE A 319 -1.75 -19.43 22.50
N ASP A 320 -0.93 -18.44 22.87
CA ASP A 320 -0.25 -18.38 24.16
C ASP A 320 -1.24 -18.32 25.34
N ILE A 321 -2.40 -17.67 25.15
CA ILE A 321 -3.41 -17.50 26.18
C ILE A 321 -4.37 -18.70 26.28
N HIS A 322 -4.83 -19.20 25.14
CA HIS A 322 -5.95 -20.15 25.09
C HIS A 322 -5.55 -21.58 24.71
N GLU A 323 -4.43 -21.75 23.98
CA GLU A 323 -3.96 -23.04 23.44
C GLU A 323 -2.45 -23.22 23.65
N PRO A 324 -1.94 -23.09 24.89
CA PRO A 324 -0.49 -23.10 25.14
C PRO A 324 0.20 -24.40 24.71
N ASP A 325 -0.53 -25.52 24.70
CA ASP A 325 -0.03 -26.87 24.34
C ASP A 325 -0.22 -27.19 22.84
N MET A 326 -0.72 -26.24 22.03
CA MET A 326 -0.93 -26.43 20.60
C MET A 326 0.39 -26.70 19.88
N ASP A 327 0.36 -27.65 18.90
CA ASP A 327 1.47 -27.83 17.97
C ASP A 327 1.60 -26.62 17.04
N ARG A 328 2.64 -25.83 17.28
CA ARG A 328 2.91 -24.58 16.58
C ARG A 328 3.64 -24.76 15.24
N GLY A 329 4.10 -25.96 14.93
CA GLY A 329 4.78 -26.28 13.68
C GLY A 329 3.90 -26.20 12.43
N ASN A 330 2.59 -26.00 12.62
CA ASN A 330 1.61 -25.83 11.56
C ASN A 330 1.45 -24.37 11.06
N PHE A 331 2.24 -23.43 11.56
CA PHE A 331 2.25 -22.04 11.15
C PHE A 331 3.56 -21.69 10.45
N TYR A 332 3.47 -21.01 9.31
CA TYR A 332 4.64 -20.57 8.55
C TYR A 332 4.54 -19.09 8.19
N ARG A 333 5.55 -18.32 8.57
CA ARG A 333 5.73 -16.93 8.15
C ARG A 333 6.69 -16.89 6.96
N ALA A 334 6.13 -16.76 5.75
CA ALA A 334 6.87 -16.68 4.50
C ALA A 334 7.39 -15.27 4.24
N GLY A 335 8.64 -15.16 3.83
CA GLY A 335 9.33 -13.90 3.60
C GLY A 335 10.05 -13.42 4.87
N ARG A 336 10.37 -12.13 4.91
CA ARG A 336 11.23 -11.56 5.93
C ARG A 336 10.42 -10.90 7.03
N SER A 337 10.88 -11.03 8.30
CA SER A 337 10.40 -10.27 9.44
C SER A 337 11.53 -9.38 9.99
N GLN A 338 11.15 -8.22 10.51
CA GLN A 338 12.02 -7.34 11.30
C GLN A 338 11.54 -7.22 12.75
N ASP A 339 10.41 -7.84 13.08
CA ASP A 339 9.82 -7.83 14.40
C ASP A 339 10.54 -8.86 15.28
N ASP A 340 11.26 -8.40 16.30
CA ASP A 340 12.02 -9.27 17.22
C ASP A 340 11.13 -10.30 17.93
N LYS A 341 9.86 -9.96 18.21
CA LYS A 341 8.90 -10.88 18.81
C LYS A 341 8.54 -12.02 17.85
N VAL A 342 8.43 -11.74 16.55
CA VAL A 342 8.21 -12.76 15.53
C VAL A 342 9.48 -13.56 15.30
N LEU A 343 10.64 -12.91 15.18
CA LEU A 343 11.94 -13.57 14.98
C LEU A 343 12.33 -14.50 16.12
N SER A 344 11.89 -14.22 17.35
CA SER A 344 12.13 -15.10 18.51
C SER A 344 11.32 -16.40 18.48
N LYS A 345 10.36 -16.53 17.54
CA LYS A 345 9.48 -17.69 17.40
C LYS A 345 9.98 -18.63 16.30
N ASP A 346 10.98 -19.44 16.59
CA ASP A 346 11.63 -20.36 15.64
C ASP A 346 10.63 -21.24 14.86
N TYR A 347 9.52 -21.62 15.48
CA TYR A 347 8.49 -22.47 14.86
C TYR A 347 7.76 -21.83 13.67
N LEU A 348 7.82 -20.53 13.53
CA LEU A 348 7.23 -19.81 12.38
C LEU A 348 8.06 -19.92 11.10
N PHE A 349 9.26 -20.46 11.22
CA PHE A 349 10.19 -20.63 10.10
C PHE A 349 10.52 -22.11 9.91
N PRO A 350 10.37 -22.68 8.71
CA PRO A 350 10.62 -24.09 8.49
C PRO A 350 12.13 -24.39 8.57
N ASP A 351 12.62 -24.53 9.77
CA ASP A 351 14.03 -24.78 10.06
C ASP A 351 14.19 -25.96 11.02
N ASP A 352 13.84 -27.13 10.52
CA ASP A 352 14.07 -28.38 11.26
C ASP A 352 15.55 -28.80 11.24
N VAL A 353 15.85 -29.89 11.95
CA VAL A 353 17.22 -30.45 12.05
C VAL A 353 17.81 -30.77 10.67
N VAL A 354 16.97 -31.21 9.72
CA VAL A 354 17.42 -31.57 8.36
C VAL A 354 17.82 -30.31 7.60
N SER A 355 16.98 -29.28 7.63
CA SER A 355 17.27 -27.98 6.99
C SER A 355 18.52 -27.32 7.56
N ARG A 356 18.69 -27.34 8.90
CA ARG A 356 19.90 -26.80 9.59
C ARG A 356 21.15 -27.58 9.16
N THR A 357 21.09 -28.89 9.13
CA THR A 357 22.21 -29.74 8.74
C THR A 357 22.62 -29.50 7.29
N LEU A 358 21.65 -29.39 6.36
CA LEU A 358 21.92 -29.10 4.95
C LEU A 358 22.53 -27.71 4.76
N ARG A 359 22.04 -26.69 5.47
CA ARG A 359 22.64 -25.34 5.44
C ARG A 359 24.06 -25.30 5.96
N LEU A 360 24.34 -25.97 7.07
CA LEU A 360 25.71 -26.09 7.60
C LEU A 360 26.63 -26.82 6.60
N THR A 361 26.13 -27.89 5.97
CA THR A 361 26.88 -28.62 4.94
C THR A 361 27.23 -27.72 3.76
N ILE A 362 26.23 -26.96 3.23
CA ILE A 362 26.44 -26.01 2.13
C ILE A 362 27.47 -24.94 2.55
N LYS A 363 27.39 -24.42 3.78
CA LYS A 363 28.34 -23.41 4.31
C LYS A 363 29.77 -23.95 4.36
N MET A 364 29.94 -25.17 4.87
CA MET A 364 31.26 -25.82 4.93
C MET A 364 31.84 -26.09 3.56
N LEU A 365 31.02 -26.55 2.61
CA LEU A 365 31.44 -26.82 1.23
C LEU A 365 31.80 -25.52 0.49
N ASN A 366 31.02 -24.44 0.68
CA ASN A 366 31.35 -23.12 0.10
C ASN A 366 32.70 -22.60 0.60
N LYS A 367 32.95 -22.70 1.91
CA LYS A 367 34.27 -22.29 2.50
C LYS A 367 35.43 -23.08 1.87
N LYS A 368 35.24 -24.35 1.56
CA LYS A 368 36.26 -25.16 0.85
C LYS A 368 36.46 -24.66 -0.60
N ILE A 369 35.39 -24.29 -1.30
CA ILE A 369 35.50 -23.73 -2.66
C ILE A 369 36.22 -22.39 -2.65
N ASP A 370 35.98 -21.54 -1.67
CA ASP A 370 36.67 -20.24 -1.58
C ASP A 370 38.18 -20.43 -1.40
N ASN A 371 38.62 -21.43 -0.64
CA ASN A 371 40.03 -21.80 -0.56
C ASN A 371 40.63 -22.21 -1.90
N PHE A 372 39.85 -22.92 -2.76
CA PHE A 372 40.30 -23.26 -4.13
C PHE A 372 40.37 -22.02 -5.04
N LYS A 373 39.46 -21.05 -4.86
CA LYS A 373 39.52 -19.77 -5.60
C LYS A 373 40.77 -18.97 -5.22
N GLU A 374 41.12 -18.89 -3.93
CA GLU A 374 42.31 -18.23 -3.44
C GLU A 374 43.61 -18.85 -4.02
N ARG A 375 43.60 -20.20 -4.23
CA ARG A 375 44.74 -20.93 -4.86
C ARG A 375 44.71 -20.88 -6.38
N LYS A 376 43.72 -20.21 -7.00
CA LYS A 376 43.50 -20.24 -8.47
C LYS A 376 43.20 -21.61 -9.06
N GLU A 377 42.75 -22.57 -8.25
CA GLU A 377 42.44 -23.95 -8.61
C GLU A 377 40.96 -24.21 -8.79
N GLN A 378 40.17 -23.19 -9.09
CA GLN A 378 38.71 -23.22 -9.16
C GLN A 378 38.11 -24.11 -10.26
N TYR A 379 38.96 -24.61 -11.16
CA TYR A 379 38.61 -25.56 -12.24
C TYR A 379 39.21 -26.95 -12.04
N SER A 380 39.80 -27.21 -10.88
CA SER A 380 40.30 -28.56 -10.56
C SER A 380 39.13 -29.56 -10.44
N ASP A 381 39.42 -30.85 -10.70
CA ASP A 381 38.41 -31.91 -10.56
C ASP A 381 37.79 -31.94 -9.15
N GLU A 382 38.55 -31.61 -8.13
CA GLU A 382 38.07 -31.55 -6.76
C GLU A 382 37.10 -30.35 -6.56
N ALA A 383 37.41 -29.19 -7.11
CA ALA A 383 36.52 -28.02 -7.05
C ALA A 383 35.21 -28.29 -7.83
N ILE A 384 35.27 -28.98 -8.95
CA ILE A 384 34.10 -29.39 -9.73
C ILE A 384 33.24 -30.38 -8.93
N LYS A 385 33.84 -31.39 -8.30
CA LYS A 385 33.12 -32.33 -7.42
C LYS A 385 32.47 -31.64 -6.21
N LEU A 386 33.12 -30.65 -5.61
CA LEU A 386 32.57 -29.87 -4.51
C LEU A 386 31.38 -29.01 -4.98
N LYS A 387 31.46 -28.38 -6.16
CA LYS A 387 30.34 -27.63 -6.75
C LYS A 387 29.13 -28.54 -7.01
N ALA A 388 29.35 -29.76 -7.48
CA ALA A 388 28.29 -30.75 -7.66
C ALA A 388 27.64 -31.14 -6.32
N LYS A 389 28.43 -31.35 -5.26
CA LYS A 389 27.90 -31.65 -3.90
C LYS A 389 27.10 -30.46 -3.32
N ILE A 390 27.52 -29.23 -3.58
CA ILE A 390 26.77 -28.05 -3.16
C ILE A 390 25.44 -27.99 -3.92
N LYS A 391 25.44 -28.25 -5.21
CA LYS A 391 24.22 -28.31 -6.01
C LYS A 391 23.23 -29.34 -5.45
N ASP A 392 23.69 -30.57 -5.24
CA ASP A 392 22.87 -31.64 -4.64
C ASP A 392 22.32 -31.25 -3.24
N ALA A 393 23.16 -30.71 -2.38
CA ALA A 393 22.71 -30.25 -1.05
C ALA A 393 21.69 -29.11 -1.12
N ARG A 394 21.81 -28.20 -2.10
CA ARG A 394 20.84 -27.13 -2.33
C ARG A 394 19.51 -27.68 -2.88
N GLU A 395 19.56 -28.65 -3.79
CA GLU A 395 18.37 -29.34 -4.30
C GLU A 395 17.62 -30.05 -3.17
N LYS A 396 18.34 -30.84 -2.34
CA LYS A 396 17.77 -31.50 -1.16
C LYS A 396 17.17 -30.51 -0.15
N LEU A 397 17.84 -29.40 0.12
CA LEU A 397 17.33 -28.35 1.01
C LEU A 397 16.05 -27.73 0.43
N LYS A 398 16.03 -27.51 -0.89
CA LYS A 398 14.84 -27.00 -1.58
C LYS A 398 13.67 -27.97 -1.47
N GLU A 399 13.87 -29.24 -1.84
CA GLU A 399 12.84 -30.26 -1.77
C GLU A 399 12.29 -30.46 -0.35
N HIS A 400 13.18 -30.46 0.65
CA HIS A 400 12.78 -30.59 2.04
C HIS A 400 12.01 -29.37 2.54
N THR A 401 12.45 -28.15 2.18
CA THR A 401 11.72 -26.92 2.51
C THR A 401 10.36 -26.87 1.81
N ASP A 402 10.28 -27.32 0.55
CA ASP A 402 9.02 -27.42 -0.18
C ASP A 402 8.06 -28.42 0.50
N TYR A 403 8.57 -29.54 0.98
CA TYR A 403 7.82 -30.51 1.77
C TYR A 403 7.27 -29.88 3.05
N LEU A 404 8.09 -29.18 3.84
CA LEU A 404 7.67 -28.53 5.08
C LEU A 404 6.56 -27.49 4.81
N ILE A 405 6.76 -26.61 3.82
CA ILE A 405 5.78 -25.57 3.48
C ILE A 405 4.45 -26.17 3.01
N ASN A 406 4.51 -27.26 2.25
CA ASN A 406 3.29 -27.90 1.74
C ASN A 406 2.49 -28.63 2.85
N ASN A 407 3.10 -28.91 3.98
CA ASN A 407 2.45 -29.60 5.09
C ASN A 407 1.96 -28.65 6.21
N VAL A 408 2.33 -27.35 6.18
CA VAL A 408 1.80 -26.40 7.17
C VAL A 408 0.36 -26.01 6.84
N LYS A 409 -0.45 -25.81 7.90
CA LYS A 409 -1.85 -25.46 7.75
C LYS A 409 -2.06 -23.97 7.46
N VAL A 410 -1.28 -23.09 8.08
CA VAL A 410 -1.44 -21.64 7.94
C VAL A 410 -0.14 -21.01 7.44
N VAL A 411 -0.24 -20.30 6.33
CA VAL A 411 0.88 -19.58 5.71
C VAL A 411 0.60 -18.09 5.72
N PHE A 412 1.46 -17.32 6.38
CA PHE A 412 1.43 -15.87 6.37
C PHE A 412 2.45 -15.33 5.35
N SER A 413 2.04 -14.40 4.51
CA SER A 413 2.91 -13.82 3.48
C SER A 413 2.48 -12.41 3.09
N THR A 414 3.39 -11.66 2.47
CA THR A 414 2.96 -10.49 1.70
C THR A 414 2.38 -10.93 0.36
N ILE A 415 1.49 -10.09 -0.21
CA ILE A 415 0.88 -10.31 -1.53
C ILE A 415 1.98 -10.48 -2.60
N SER A 416 2.98 -9.59 -2.61
CA SER A 416 4.08 -9.63 -3.57
C SER A 416 4.89 -10.92 -3.46
N ASN A 417 5.26 -11.33 -2.24
CA ASN A 417 6.01 -12.57 -2.04
C ASN A 417 5.18 -13.80 -2.45
N PHE A 418 3.87 -13.80 -2.18
CA PHE A 418 2.99 -14.91 -2.58
C PHE A 418 2.94 -15.08 -4.11
N VAL A 419 2.89 -13.98 -4.86
CA VAL A 419 2.84 -14.01 -6.34
C VAL A 419 4.18 -14.42 -6.94
N ILE A 420 5.30 -13.97 -6.35
CA ILE A 420 6.64 -14.20 -6.92
C ILE A 420 7.22 -15.55 -6.49
N ASN A 421 7.00 -15.96 -5.25
CA ASN A 421 7.60 -17.15 -4.68
C ASN A 421 7.00 -18.43 -5.30
N PRO A 422 7.79 -19.23 -6.05
CA PRO A 422 7.27 -20.42 -6.71
C PRO A 422 6.63 -21.45 -5.77
N ARG A 423 7.06 -21.49 -4.51
CA ARG A 423 6.54 -22.40 -3.49
C ARG A 423 5.14 -22.04 -3.07
N LEU A 424 4.88 -20.74 -2.91
CA LEU A 424 3.57 -20.23 -2.50
C LEU A 424 2.60 -20.17 -3.68
N LYS A 425 3.05 -19.63 -4.81
CA LYS A 425 2.20 -19.50 -6.00
C LYS A 425 1.68 -20.82 -6.56
N ASN A 426 2.40 -21.93 -6.36
CA ASN A 426 1.99 -23.24 -6.81
C ASN A 426 1.22 -24.05 -5.77
N GLY A 427 1.17 -23.58 -4.52
CA GLY A 427 0.42 -24.21 -3.43
C GLY A 427 -1.10 -24.13 -3.65
N GLU A 428 -1.81 -25.16 -3.20
CA GLU A 428 -3.26 -25.18 -3.11
C GLU A 428 -3.68 -24.86 -1.69
N PHE A 429 -4.68 -23.99 -1.55
CA PHE A 429 -5.21 -23.57 -0.27
C PHE A 429 -6.73 -23.67 -0.29
N ASP A 430 -7.32 -24.11 0.82
CA ASP A 430 -8.77 -24.10 0.97
C ASP A 430 -9.28 -22.69 1.21
N ASN A 431 -8.54 -21.92 1.97
CA ASN A 431 -8.95 -20.59 2.38
C ASN A 431 -7.87 -19.55 1.99
N LEU A 432 -8.31 -18.43 1.47
CA LEU A 432 -7.52 -17.23 1.24
C LEU A 432 -8.07 -16.10 2.10
N ILE A 433 -7.22 -15.53 2.93
CA ILE A 433 -7.51 -14.30 3.69
C ILE A 433 -6.61 -13.20 3.16
N VAL A 434 -7.19 -12.04 2.86
CA VAL A 434 -6.41 -10.85 2.48
C VAL A 434 -6.76 -9.70 3.42
N ASP A 435 -5.78 -9.24 4.19
CA ASP A 435 -5.89 -8.03 5.00
C ASP A 435 -5.52 -6.79 4.18
N GLU A 436 -6.12 -5.64 4.51
CA GLU A 436 -6.04 -4.39 3.75
C GLU A 436 -6.45 -4.54 2.27
N ALA A 437 -7.46 -5.38 2.01
CA ALA A 437 -7.94 -5.70 0.66
C ALA A 437 -8.51 -4.50 -0.11
N SER A 438 -8.74 -3.36 0.53
CA SER A 438 -9.04 -2.09 -0.15
C SER A 438 -7.93 -1.62 -1.07
N MET A 439 -6.69 -2.02 -0.82
CA MET A 439 -5.54 -1.72 -1.69
C MET A 439 -5.19 -2.86 -2.67
N LEU A 440 -5.98 -3.91 -2.69
CA LEU A 440 -5.79 -5.05 -3.59
C LEU A 440 -6.41 -4.73 -4.95
N ALA A 441 -5.60 -4.77 -6.01
CA ALA A 441 -6.10 -4.70 -7.38
C ALA A 441 -6.59 -6.07 -7.87
N LEU A 442 -7.54 -6.08 -8.79
CA LEU A 442 -8.13 -7.32 -9.34
C LEU A 442 -7.09 -8.33 -9.86
N PRO A 443 -6.05 -7.92 -10.63
CA PRO A 443 -5.05 -8.86 -11.11
C PRO A 443 -4.33 -9.60 -9.98
N GLN A 444 -4.07 -8.92 -8.87
CA GLN A 444 -3.45 -9.51 -7.68
C GLN A 444 -4.38 -10.53 -7.02
N LEU A 445 -5.68 -10.19 -6.86
CA LEU A 445 -6.66 -11.12 -6.31
C LEU A 445 -6.76 -12.40 -7.16
N ILE A 446 -6.83 -12.26 -8.49
CA ILE A 446 -6.88 -13.42 -9.40
C ILE A 446 -5.65 -14.31 -9.20
N ALA A 447 -4.46 -13.71 -9.12
CA ALA A 447 -3.23 -14.45 -8.90
C ALA A 447 -3.20 -15.19 -7.56
N LEU A 448 -3.70 -14.57 -6.49
CA LEU A 448 -3.78 -15.19 -5.15
C LEU A 448 -4.82 -16.30 -5.08
N ALA A 449 -6.03 -16.03 -5.60
CA ALA A 449 -7.19 -16.88 -5.39
C ALA A 449 -7.35 -18.02 -6.40
N ARG A 450 -6.53 -18.09 -7.46
CA ARG A 450 -6.68 -19.03 -8.57
C ARG A 450 -6.76 -20.51 -8.19
N LYS A 451 -6.19 -20.87 -7.04
CA LYS A 451 -6.16 -22.23 -6.50
C LYS A 451 -6.83 -22.35 -5.13
N THR A 452 -7.60 -21.34 -4.76
CA THR A 452 -8.40 -21.37 -3.53
C THR A 452 -9.64 -22.19 -3.74
N THR A 453 -9.89 -23.19 -2.90
CA THR A 453 -10.93 -24.20 -3.13
C THR A 453 -12.25 -23.93 -2.37
N LYS A 454 -12.20 -23.25 -1.21
CA LYS A 454 -13.38 -23.09 -0.35
C LYS A 454 -13.76 -21.64 -0.07
N ARG A 455 -12.85 -20.81 0.45
CA ARG A 455 -13.20 -19.47 0.96
C ARG A 455 -12.23 -18.39 0.49
N ILE A 456 -12.78 -17.22 0.13
CA ILE A 456 -12.06 -15.97 -0.05
C ILE A 456 -12.61 -14.97 0.94
N ILE A 457 -11.77 -14.50 1.86
CA ILE A 457 -12.10 -13.54 2.90
C ILE A 457 -11.29 -12.27 2.69
N LEU A 458 -11.96 -11.17 2.34
CA LEU A 458 -11.35 -9.89 1.99
C LEU A 458 -11.66 -8.88 3.09
N VAL A 459 -10.65 -8.47 3.83
CA VAL A 459 -10.78 -7.54 4.96
C VAL A 459 -10.12 -6.22 4.63
N GLY A 460 -10.81 -5.11 4.83
CA GLY A 460 -10.24 -3.80 4.51
C GLY A 460 -11.19 -2.66 4.80
N ASP A 461 -10.76 -1.47 4.38
CA ASP A 461 -11.57 -0.26 4.51
C ASP A 461 -11.50 0.55 3.21
N PHE A 462 -12.55 0.47 2.39
CA PHE A 462 -12.62 1.15 1.11
C PHE A 462 -12.75 2.69 1.22
N GLN A 463 -12.91 3.25 2.43
CA GLN A 463 -12.78 4.68 2.69
C GLN A 463 -11.34 5.10 3.00
N GLN A 464 -10.41 4.15 3.09
CA GLN A 464 -8.97 4.38 3.14
C GLN A 464 -8.33 4.21 1.76
N LEU A 465 -7.00 4.06 1.70
CA LEU A 465 -6.27 4.07 0.43
C LEU A 465 -6.73 2.95 -0.52
N SER A 466 -6.84 3.32 -1.78
CA SER A 466 -7.08 2.41 -2.91
C SER A 466 -5.75 1.89 -3.47
N PRO A 467 -5.79 0.90 -4.40
CA PRO A 467 -4.58 0.40 -5.05
C PRO A 467 -3.75 1.51 -5.68
N ILE A 468 -2.42 1.39 -5.57
CA ILE A 468 -1.49 2.37 -6.12
C ILE A 468 -1.17 1.97 -7.56
N THR A 469 -1.44 2.87 -8.51
CA THR A 469 -1.11 2.69 -9.92
C THR A 469 -0.55 3.99 -10.49
N THR A 470 0.42 3.87 -11.37
CA THR A 470 1.03 5.00 -12.08
C THR A 470 0.26 5.33 -13.35
N ALA A 471 -0.23 4.31 -14.04
CA ALA A 471 -1.02 4.48 -15.28
C ALA A 471 -2.46 4.94 -15.01
N GLY A 472 -2.97 4.83 -13.78
CA GLY A 472 -4.31 5.28 -13.39
C GLY A 472 -5.46 4.51 -14.05
N VAL A 473 -5.19 3.34 -14.65
CA VAL A 473 -6.22 2.51 -15.28
C VAL A 473 -7.21 2.00 -14.23
N PRO A 474 -8.54 2.14 -14.41
CA PRO A 474 -9.53 1.78 -13.41
C PRO A 474 -9.39 0.35 -12.88
N MET A 475 -9.08 -0.62 -13.74
CA MET A 475 -8.91 -2.02 -13.36
C MET A 475 -7.74 -2.27 -12.39
N LEU A 476 -6.76 -1.37 -12.34
CA LEU A 476 -5.63 -1.41 -11.41
C LEU A 476 -5.82 -0.43 -10.24
N ARG A 477 -6.58 0.65 -10.45
CA ARG A 477 -6.82 1.72 -9.47
C ARG A 477 -7.96 1.38 -8.50
N ASP A 478 -9.02 0.77 -9.02
CA ASP A 478 -10.22 0.50 -8.23
C ASP A 478 -10.01 -0.75 -7.37
N SER A 479 -10.40 -0.67 -6.11
CA SER A 479 -10.29 -1.78 -5.17
C SER A 479 -11.24 -2.92 -5.55
N VAL A 480 -10.92 -4.12 -5.08
CA VAL A 480 -11.80 -5.30 -5.24
C VAL A 480 -13.18 -5.10 -4.63
N PHE A 481 -13.34 -4.24 -3.63
CA PHE A 481 -14.65 -3.84 -3.10
C PHE A 481 -15.46 -3.08 -4.14
N LYS A 482 -14.86 -2.03 -4.71
CA LYS A 482 -15.50 -1.16 -5.71
C LYS A 482 -15.89 -1.93 -6.98
N LEU A 483 -15.04 -2.86 -7.41
CA LEU A 483 -15.32 -3.72 -8.57
C LEU A 483 -16.53 -4.65 -8.34
N CYS A 484 -16.86 -4.98 -7.10
CA CYS A 484 -18.07 -5.71 -6.72
C CYS A 484 -19.26 -4.80 -6.39
N GLY A 485 -19.16 -3.51 -6.72
CA GLY A 485 -20.22 -2.54 -6.44
C GLY A 485 -20.38 -2.18 -4.97
N ILE A 486 -19.35 -2.45 -4.14
CA ILE A 486 -19.34 -2.11 -2.71
C ILE A 486 -18.69 -0.75 -2.52
N ASP A 487 -19.46 0.24 -2.12
CA ASP A 487 -19.01 1.57 -1.74
C ASP A 487 -19.85 2.11 -0.57
N ILE A 488 -19.62 3.36 -0.16
CA ILE A 488 -20.30 3.96 0.99
C ILE A 488 -21.83 4.10 0.78
N ASN A 489 -22.27 4.22 -0.46
CA ASN A 489 -23.69 4.32 -0.82
C ASN A 489 -24.33 2.95 -1.05
N HIS A 490 -23.50 1.95 -1.39
CA HIS A 490 -23.93 0.58 -1.73
C HIS A 490 -23.32 -0.41 -0.74
N THR A 491 -23.92 -0.48 0.45
CA THR A 491 -23.49 -1.38 1.54
C THR A 491 -24.46 -2.56 1.77
N SER A 492 -25.37 -2.81 0.84
CA SER A 492 -26.33 -3.91 0.92
C SER A 492 -25.85 -5.20 0.25
N HIS A 493 -24.59 -5.28 -0.14
CA HIS A 493 -24.03 -6.49 -0.75
C HIS A 493 -24.12 -7.67 0.22
N PRO A 494 -24.69 -8.84 -0.19
CA PRO A 494 -24.99 -9.94 0.73
C PRO A 494 -23.76 -10.56 1.42
N ALA A 495 -22.59 -10.45 0.81
CA ALA A 495 -21.33 -10.92 1.39
C ALA A 495 -20.60 -9.85 2.23
N LEU A 496 -21.16 -8.65 2.40
CA LEU A 496 -20.52 -7.56 3.14
C LEU A 496 -20.93 -7.56 4.60
N HIS A 497 -19.96 -7.64 5.49
CA HIS A 497 -20.10 -7.52 6.93
C HIS A 497 -19.29 -6.34 7.45
N GLN A 498 -19.93 -5.45 8.20
CA GLN A 498 -19.33 -4.21 8.66
C GLN A 498 -19.02 -4.27 10.15
N LEU A 499 -17.79 -3.91 10.54
CA LEU A 499 -17.40 -3.70 11.93
C LEU A 499 -17.77 -2.28 12.35
N LEU A 500 -18.51 -2.12 13.46
CA LEU A 500 -19.15 -0.85 13.83
C LEU A 500 -18.49 -0.16 15.05
N ASN A 501 -17.92 -0.93 15.98
CA ASN A 501 -17.45 -0.40 17.26
C ASN A 501 -15.98 0.03 17.19
N GLN A 502 -15.75 1.33 17.14
CA GLN A 502 -14.42 1.92 17.13
C GLN A 502 -13.88 2.04 18.56
N ARG A 503 -12.77 1.33 18.86
CA ARG A 503 -12.19 1.19 20.20
C ARG A 503 -10.82 1.84 20.37
N ARG A 504 -10.27 2.40 19.30
CA ARG A 504 -8.91 2.96 19.26
C ARG A 504 -8.88 4.41 19.72
N SER A 505 -9.66 5.25 19.07
CA SER A 505 -9.49 6.69 19.12
C SER A 505 -10.42 7.36 20.12
N ASN A 506 -10.03 8.57 20.56
CA ASN A 506 -10.90 9.41 21.35
C ASN A 506 -12.20 9.70 20.60
N PRO A 507 -13.38 9.72 21.28
CA PRO A 507 -14.68 9.97 20.64
C PRO A 507 -14.73 11.18 19.72
N LYS A 508 -14.11 12.31 20.10
CA LYS A 508 -14.08 13.53 19.25
C LYS A 508 -13.36 13.33 17.92
N LEU A 509 -12.33 12.46 17.89
CA LEU A 509 -11.66 12.08 16.64
C LEU A 509 -12.55 11.13 15.82
N VAL A 510 -13.25 10.22 16.48
CA VAL A 510 -14.21 9.33 15.82
C VAL A 510 -15.33 10.15 15.20
N ASP A 511 -15.94 11.09 15.92
CA ASP A 511 -17.03 11.93 15.42
C ASP A 511 -16.61 12.69 14.16
N MET A 512 -15.38 13.24 14.12
CA MET A 512 -14.87 13.98 12.96
C MET A 512 -14.82 13.13 11.69
N ILE A 513 -14.33 11.88 11.79
CA ILE A 513 -14.23 10.98 10.62
C ILE A 513 -15.56 10.31 10.29
N ASN A 514 -16.39 10.04 11.30
CA ASN A 514 -17.64 9.30 11.19
C ASN A 514 -18.67 10.07 10.36
N ASP A 515 -18.88 11.33 10.66
CA ASP A 515 -19.79 12.20 9.92
C ASP A 515 -19.39 12.30 8.43
N THR A 516 -18.08 12.43 8.17
CA THR A 516 -17.58 12.69 6.81
C THR A 516 -17.40 11.46 5.96
N PHE A 517 -16.77 10.39 6.51
CA PHE A 517 -16.35 9.23 5.72
C PHE A 517 -17.21 8.00 5.95
N TYR A 518 -17.86 7.87 7.12
CA TYR A 518 -18.58 6.64 7.50
C TYR A 518 -20.08 6.82 7.68
N VAL A 519 -20.61 8.00 7.29
CA VAL A 519 -22.06 8.32 7.29
C VAL A 519 -22.72 7.99 8.64
N ASN A 520 -22.03 8.38 9.73
CA ASN A 520 -22.47 8.16 11.13
C ASN A 520 -22.71 6.71 11.52
N ARG A 521 -22.04 5.76 10.87
CA ARG A 521 -22.20 4.31 11.17
C ARG A 521 -21.34 3.82 12.31
N LEU A 522 -20.27 4.55 12.68
CA LEU A 522 -19.35 4.11 13.72
C LEU A 522 -19.85 4.48 15.11
N HIS A 523 -19.63 3.58 16.05
CA HIS A 523 -19.88 3.80 17.46
C HIS A 523 -18.56 3.92 18.21
N ALA A 524 -18.32 5.08 18.84
CA ALA A 524 -17.13 5.25 19.67
C ALA A 524 -17.29 4.47 20.98
N ALA A 525 -16.53 3.41 21.12
CA ALA A 525 -16.57 2.55 22.33
C ALA A 525 -15.57 3.00 23.41
N ASN A 526 -14.67 3.94 23.10
CA ASN A 526 -13.64 4.42 24.01
C ASN A 526 -14.06 5.73 24.68
N ASN A 527 -14.47 5.66 25.93
CA ASN A 527 -14.90 6.82 26.72
C ASN A 527 -13.86 7.28 27.76
N LYS A 528 -12.62 6.80 27.69
CA LYS A 528 -11.63 7.09 28.72
C LYS A 528 -10.99 8.46 28.50
N ASN A 529 -11.07 9.32 29.51
CA ASN A 529 -10.20 10.50 29.62
C ASN A 529 -8.75 10.01 29.68
N ASN A 530 -7.99 10.24 28.60
CA ASN A 530 -6.59 9.86 28.55
C ASN A 530 -5.74 11.04 29.08
N PRO A 531 -4.78 10.81 29.99
CA PRO A 531 -3.91 11.85 30.52
C PRO A 531 -3.13 12.61 29.44
N ILE A 532 -2.85 11.99 28.28
CA ILE A 532 -2.18 12.62 27.14
C ILE A 532 -2.94 13.84 26.64
N VAL A 533 -4.27 13.83 26.71
CA VAL A 533 -5.09 14.99 26.30
C VAL A 533 -4.88 16.19 27.21
N ALA A 534 -4.65 15.94 28.52
CA ALA A 534 -4.44 17.00 29.52
C ALA A 534 -3.06 17.66 29.43
N ARG A 535 -2.12 17.11 28.65
CA ARG A 535 -0.72 17.55 28.60
C ARG A 535 -0.48 18.61 27.51
N ALA A 536 0.57 19.42 27.73
CA ALA A 536 1.09 20.34 26.72
C ALA A 536 1.71 19.54 25.54
N PRO A 537 1.82 20.12 24.34
CA PRO A 537 1.16 21.34 23.91
C PRO A 537 -0.36 21.15 23.76
N TYR A 538 -1.11 22.23 23.81
CA TYR A 538 -2.57 22.26 23.70
C TYR A 538 -3.28 21.41 24.76
N SER A 539 -3.01 21.72 26.03
CA SER A 539 -3.59 21.02 27.19
C SER A 539 -5.13 21.02 27.15
N GLY A 540 -5.74 19.86 27.38
CA GLY A 540 -7.19 19.66 27.34
C GLY A 540 -7.80 19.54 25.93
N CYS A 541 -7.00 19.67 24.86
CA CYS A 541 -7.47 19.58 23.49
C CYS A 541 -7.19 18.19 22.89
N VAL A 542 -8.23 17.54 22.39
CA VAL A 542 -8.14 16.31 21.59
C VAL A 542 -7.70 16.64 20.16
N ILE A 543 -8.20 17.75 19.62
CA ILE A 543 -7.87 18.27 18.30
C ILE A 543 -7.37 19.70 18.48
N ALA A 544 -6.24 20.01 17.88
CA ALA A 544 -5.62 21.32 17.92
C ALA A 544 -5.09 21.71 16.54
N MET A 545 -4.95 23.01 16.30
CA MET A 545 -4.38 23.55 15.08
C MET A 545 -3.19 24.45 15.40
N ARG A 546 -2.02 24.09 14.86
CA ARG A 546 -0.83 24.98 14.83
C ARG A 546 -0.86 25.76 13.52
N THR A 547 -1.18 27.03 13.58
CA THR A 547 -1.26 27.90 12.40
C THR A 547 0.12 28.32 11.91
N VAL A 548 0.30 28.34 10.59
CA VAL A 548 1.51 28.79 9.89
C VAL A 548 1.09 29.74 8.78
N ASP A 549 1.10 31.06 9.06
CA ASP A 549 0.56 32.09 8.15
C ASP A 549 1.62 32.65 7.18
N ASP A 550 2.91 32.47 7.47
CA ASP A 550 4.05 33.03 6.76
C ASP A 550 4.80 32.02 5.86
N GLY A 551 4.34 30.77 5.85
CA GLY A 551 4.94 29.70 5.07
C GLY A 551 4.85 29.91 3.55
N ALA A 552 5.84 29.36 2.84
CA ALA A 552 5.82 29.24 1.37
C ALA A 552 6.22 27.84 0.93
N VAL A 553 5.42 27.26 0.03
CA VAL A 553 5.73 25.96 -0.57
C VAL A 553 6.84 26.14 -1.59
N ARG A 554 7.83 25.25 -1.55
CA ARG A 554 8.83 25.08 -2.60
C ARG A 554 8.77 23.66 -3.17
N PHE A 555 9.20 23.53 -4.43
CA PHE A 555 9.35 22.23 -5.05
C PHE A 555 10.79 21.77 -4.99
N THR A 556 11.04 20.53 -4.61
CA THR A 556 12.34 19.88 -4.79
C THR A 556 12.59 19.66 -6.29
N LYS A 557 13.83 19.33 -6.67
CA LYS A 557 14.14 18.94 -8.06
C LYS A 557 13.34 17.73 -8.53
N GLY A 558 12.98 16.82 -7.62
CA GLY A 558 12.12 15.66 -7.87
C GLY A 558 10.62 15.98 -7.97
N GLY A 559 10.23 17.26 -7.86
CA GLY A 559 8.83 17.71 -8.01
C GLY A 559 7.95 17.51 -6.77
N THR A 560 8.49 17.04 -5.66
CA THR A 560 7.77 16.96 -4.38
C THR A 560 7.78 18.30 -3.64
N ARG A 561 6.87 18.47 -2.68
CA ARG A 561 6.67 19.74 -1.97
C ARG A 561 7.39 19.76 -0.63
N GLN A 562 7.82 20.96 -0.26
CA GLN A 562 8.41 21.28 1.05
C GLN A 562 7.90 22.63 1.54
N ASN A 563 7.77 22.79 2.86
CA ASN A 563 7.45 24.04 3.53
C ASN A 563 8.31 24.16 4.80
N VAL A 564 9.23 25.11 4.76
CA VAL A 564 10.20 25.33 5.85
C VAL A 564 9.49 25.77 7.13
N ALA A 565 8.55 26.71 7.04
CA ALA A 565 7.83 27.24 8.22
C ALA A 565 6.97 26.15 8.88
N ASN A 566 6.34 25.27 8.09
CA ASN A 566 5.63 24.11 8.64
C ASN A 566 6.60 23.17 9.36
N SER A 567 7.77 22.92 8.76
CA SER A 567 8.80 22.09 9.39
C SER A 567 9.28 22.68 10.71
N ASP A 568 9.50 24.02 10.77
CA ASP A 568 9.86 24.72 12.01
C ASP A 568 8.78 24.52 13.09
N ALA A 569 7.51 24.71 12.73
CA ALA A 569 6.38 24.51 13.64
C ALA A 569 6.27 23.07 14.16
N VAL A 570 6.53 22.07 13.32
CA VAL A 570 6.57 20.64 13.73
C VAL A 570 7.69 20.40 14.72
N ILE A 571 8.90 20.91 14.43
CA ILE A 571 10.06 20.74 15.32
C ILE A 571 9.84 21.44 16.65
N GLU A 572 9.23 22.65 16.68
CA GLU A 572 8.83 23.32 17.92
C GLU A 572 7.89 22.44 18.78
N LEU A 573 6.91 21.78 18.15
CA LEU A 573 6.02 20.86 18.86
C LEU A 573 6.77 19.65 19.41
N LEU A 574 7.72 19.08 18.66
CA LEU A 574 8.56 17.99 19.13
C LEU A 574 9.48 18.45 20.27
N ASP A 575 10.05 19.66 20.22
CA ASP A 575 10.85 20.27 21.31
C ASP A 575 10.02 20.41 22.61
N LEU A 576 8.71 20.69 22.50
CA LEU A 576 7.82 20.75 23.66
C LEU A 576 7.55 19.36 24.25
N TYR A 577 7.40 18.35 23.40
CA TYR A 577 7.21 16.97 23.85
C TYR A 577 8.49 16.36 24.43
N SER A 578 9.66 16.67 23.89
CA SER A 578 10.94 16.12 24.37
C SER A 578 11.32 16.58 25.77
N LYS A 579 10.75 17.70 26.24
CA LYS A 579 11.01 18.25 27.60
C LYS A 579 10.09 17.66 28.67
N GLN A 580 9.16 16.77 28.32
CA GLN A 580 8.27 16.13 29.27
C GLN A 580 8.94 14.87 29.82
N GLU A 581 9.15 14.84 31.12
CA GLU A 581 9.73 13.70 31.85
C GLU A 581 8.69 12.58 32.01
N ASP A 582 9.14 11.33 32.13
CA ASP A 582 8.33 10.14 32.41
C ASP A 582 7.25 9.78 31.35
N GLU A 583 7.53 9.97 30.09
CA GLU A 583 6.55 9.79 29.03
C GLU A 583 6.83 8.52 28.19
N THR A 584 5.80 7.71 28.01
CA THR A 584 5.87 6.45 27.24
C THR A 584 5.00 6.47 25.97
N PHE A 585 4.35 7.58 25.66
CA PHE A 585 3.45 7.67 24.52
C PHE A 585 4.18 7.88 23.18
N SER A 586 3.59 7.33 22.12
CA SER A 586 4.10 7.40 20.76
C SER A 586 3.63 8.65 20.03
N ILE A 587 4.51 9.24 19.22
CA ILE A 587 4.24 10.42 18.40
C ILE A 587 4.45 10.08 16.92
N GLY A 588 3.43 10.33 16.11
CA GLY A 588 3.51 10.21 14.66
C GLY A 588 3.52 11.59 14.00
N VAL A 589 4.50 11.88 13.16
CA VAL A 589 4.51 13.05 12.28
C VAL A 589 4.18 12.59 10.88
N ILE A 590 3.01 12.99 10.38
CA ILE A 590 2.48 12.59 9.08
C ILE A 590 2.45 13.77 8.14
N THR A 591 2.92 13.59 6.92
CA THR A 591 2.83 14.59 5.85
C THR A 591 2.54 13.90 4.51
N PRO A 592 1.87 14.56 3.54
CA PRO A 592 1.58 13.95 2.25
C PRO A 592 2.78 13.87 1.29
N TYR A 593 3.89 14.53 1.61
CA TYR A 593 5.00 14.72 0.68
C TYR A 593 6.32 14.16 1.19
N THR A 594 6.97 13.33 0.39
CA THR A 594 8.28 12.73 0.70
C THR A 594 9.38 13.77 0.92
N GLY A 595 9.39 14.86 0.14
CA GLY A 595 10.33 15.94 0.35
C GLY A 595 10.21 16.61 1.72
N GLN A 596 8.97 16.73 2.24
CA GLN A 596 8.75 17.23 3.59
C GLN A 596 9.21 16.22 4.64
N VAL A 597 9.00 14.91 4.40
CA VAL A 597 9.52 13.85 5.28
C VAL A 597 11.04 13.94 5.40
N SER A 598 11.74 14.07 4.27
CA SER A 598 13.22 14.17 4.25
C SER A 598 13.68 15.39 5.05
N MET A 599 13.03 16.55 4.87
CA MET A 599 13.35 17.78 5.61
C MET A 599 13.11 17.59 7.11
N LEU A 600 11.97 17.04 7.50
CA LEU A 600 11.63 16.83 8.91
C LEU A 600 12.59 15.85 9.59
N LYS A 601 12.95 14.75 8.92
CA LYS A 601 13.92 13.78 9.45
C LYS A 601 15.30 14.41 9.62
N ALA A 602 15.79 15.17 8.63
CA ALA A 602 17.08 15.86 8.75
C ALA A 602 17.12 16.78 9.97
N ARG A 603 16.10 17.62 10.14
CA ARG A 603 16.00 18.54 11.27
C ARG A 603 15.81 17.85 12.61
N PHE A 604 15.06 16.72 12.63
CA PHE A 604 14.87 15.92 13.84
C PHE A 604 16.22 15.36 14.34
N ILE A 605 17.09 14.91 13.43
CA ILE A 605 18.41 14.42 13.78
C ILE A 605 19.35 15.56 14.22
N GLU A 606 19.30 16.73 13.55
CA GLU A 606 20.07 17.91 13.94
C GLU A 606 19.79 18.36 15.39
N LYS A 607 18.58 18.10 15.90
CA LYS A 607 18.18 18.41 17.28
C LYS A 607 18.85 17.50 18.32
N ASN A 608 19.33 16.34 17.92
CA ASN A 608 20.04 15.39 18.79
C ASN A 608 19.27 15.07 20.09
N TYR A 609 18.00 14.71 19.95
CA TYR A 609 17.16 14.27 21.07
C TYR A 609 17.75 13.00 21.69
N ASP A 610 17.37 12.71 22.94
CA ASP A 610 17.73 11.44 23.59
C ASP A 610 17.13 10.23 22.86
N ASN A 611 17.74 9.05 23.05
CA ASN A 611 17.34 7.85 22.32
C ASN A 611 15.90 7.43 22.66
N ASP A 612 15.47 7.57 23.91
CA ASP A 612 14.11 7.19 24.32
C ASP A 612 13.06 8.04 23.62
N PHE A 613 13.33 9.32 23.42
CA PHE A 613 12.45 10.19 22.64
C PHE A 613 12.50 9.86 21.16
N GLN A 614 13.69 9.59 20.59
CA GLN A 614 13.85 9.21 19.18
C GLN A 614 13.04 7.94 18.86
N ASP A 615 13.07 6.94 19.71
CA ASP A 615 12.35 5.66 19.53
C ASP A 615 10.82 5.83 19.58
N ARG A 616 10.33 6.88 20.24
CA ARG A 616 8.90 7.20 20.33
C ARG A 616 8.35 8.02 19.16
N VAL A 617 9.22 8.62 18.34
CA VAL A 617 8.82 9.51 17.24
C VAL A 617 8.96 8.81 15.90
N LYS A 618 7.85 8.66 15.17
CA LYS A 618 7.83 8.17 13.80
C LYS A 618 7.50 9.30 12.84
N ILE A 619 8.35 9.55 11.83
CA ILE A 619 8.12 10.56 10.79
C ILE A 619 7.95 9.85 9.44
N GLY A 620 6.87 10.14 8.72
CA GLY A 620 6.61 9.50 7.44
C GLY A 620 5.48 10.10 6.62
N THR A 621 5.28 9.52 5.44
CA THR A 621 4.13 9.88 4.60
C THR A 621 2.86 9.20 5.10
N VAL A 622 1.70 9.65 4.62
CA VAL A 622 0.41 9.02 4.91
C VAL A 622 0.42 7.52 4.57
N HIS A 623 1.06 7.15 3.45
CA HIS A 623 1.18 5.75 3.03
C HIS A 623 1.99 4.90 4.01
N THR A 624 3.10 5.44 4.55
CA THR A 624 3.94 4.71 5.53
C THR A 624 3.29 4.55 6.90
N PHE A 625 2.23 5.31 7.17
CA PHE A 625 1.43 5.19 8.39
C PHE A 625 0.22 4.26 8.24
N GLN A 626 -0.03 3.73 7.05
CA GLN A 626 -1.11 2.76 6.88
C GLN A 626 -0.86 1.52 7.75
N GLY A 627 -1.89 1.03 8.44
CA GLY A 627 -1.76 -0.04 9.44
C GLY A 627 -1.12 0.39 10.77
N SER A 628 -0.44 1.55 10.83
CA SER A 628 0.17 2.07 12.06
C SER A 628 -0.79 2.99 12.84
N GLU A 629 -0.46 3.26 14.10
CA GLU A 629 -1.18 4.21 14.96
C GLU A 629 -0.22 4.79 15.99
N CYS A 630 -0.49 6.02 16.43
CA CYS A 630 0.26 6.68 17.51
C CYS A 630 -0.70 7.37 18.48
N ASP A 631 -0.23 7.57 19.70
CA ASP A 631 -1.03 8.24 20.73
C ASP A 631 -1.29 9.70 20.37
N VAL A 632 -0.27 10.37 19.81
CA VAL A 632 -0.34 11.73 19.27
C VAL A 632 0.01 11.70 17.80
N ILE A 633 -0.79 12.36 16.97
CA ILE A 633 -0.46 12.61 15.56
C ILE A 633 -0.27 14.13 15.36
N ILE A 634 0.86 14.50 14.78
CA ILE A 634 1.13 15.80 14.21
C ILE A 634 0.98 15.67 12.69
N PHE A 635 -0.08 16.24 12.15
CA PHE A 635 -0.37 16.20 10.73
C PHE A 635 0.07 17.49 10.07
N ASP A 636 1.19 17.44 9.35
CA ASP A 636 1.73 18.57 8.59
C ASP A 636 1.15 18.58 7.18
N MET A 637 0.28 19.56 6.90
CA MET A 637 -0.40 19.67 5.61
C MET A 637 0.48 20.27 4.51
N VAL A 638 1.59 20.93 4.84
CA VAL A 638 2.60 21.52 3.93
C VAL A 638 2.05 22.64 3.05
N ASP A 639 0.91 22.40 2.39
CA ASP A 639 0.34 23.30 1.40
C ASP A 639 -0.13 24.62 2.04
N CYS A 640 0.18 25.74 1.39
CA CYS A 640 -0.20 27.07 1.83
C CYS A 640 -0.50 27.98 0.62
N SER A 641 -0.98 29.20 0.92
CA SER A 641 -1.38 30.17 -0.09
C SER A 641 -0.22 30.78 -0.89
N LYS A 642 1.03 30.60 -0.44
CA LYS A 642 2.21 31.18 -1.06
C LYS A 642 3.10 30.10 -1.66
N PHE A 643 3.66 30.37 -2.85
CA PHE A 643 4.69 29.54 -3.49
C PHE A 643 5.94 30.37 -3.72
N GLU A 644 7.11 29.76 -3.54
CA GLU A 644 8.37 30.42 -3.90
C GLU A 644 8.39 30.74 -5.40
N LYS A 645 8.92 31.90 -5.75
CA LYS A 645 9.10 32.39 -7.12
C LYS A 645 7.81 32.65 -7.93
N GLY A 646 6.74 33.05 -7.27
CA GLY A 646 5.52 33.53 -7.94
C GLY A 646 4.81 32.51 -8.83
N LYS A 647 5.07 31.23 -8.68
CA LYS A 647 4.28 30.16 -9.34
C LYS A 647 2.86 30.18 -8.79
N LYS A 648 1.88 29.95 -9.68
CA LYS A 648 0.47 29.84 -9.27
C LYS A 648 0.29 28.66 -8.30
N THR A 649 -0.60 28.83 -7.33
CA THR A 649 -0.98 27.81 -6.37
C THR A 649 -1.73 26.68 -7.05
N TYR A 650 -1.15 25.46 -7.04
CA TYR A 650 -1.87 24.26 -7.39
C TYR A 650 -2.23 23.51 -6.10
N PHE A 651 -3.45 22.95 -6.06
CA PHE A 651 -3.85 22.15 -4.92
C PHE A 651 -2.99 20.88 -4.81
N GLY A 652 -2.58 20.54 -3.60
CA GLY A 652 -1.89 19.30 -3.32
C GLY A 652 -2.80 18.08 -3.51
N LYS A 653 -2.21 16.92 -3.69
CA LYS A 653 -2.94 15.64 -3.85
C LYS A 653 -3.96 15.36 -2.74
N ILE A 654 -3.67 15.84 -1.53
CA ILE A 654 -4.53 15.66 -0.35
C ILE A 654 -5.90 16.30 -0.49
N TYR A 655 -6.06 17.24 -1.42
CA TYR A 655 -7.30 17.98 -1.65
C TYR A 655 -8.07 17.50 -2.88
N ALA A 656 -7.49 16.61 -3.68
CA ALA A 656 -8.02 16.25 -4.99
C ALA A 656 -8.78 14.92 -4.95
N GLY A 657 -10.08 14.97 -5.25
CA GLY A 657 -10.92 13.81 -5.52
C GLY A 657 -10.89 12.71 -4.44
N GLU A 658 -11.31 11.53 -4.80
CA GLU A 658 -11.42 10.35 -3.91
C GLU A 658 -10.08 9.98 -3.23
N GLN A 659 -8.97 10.06 -3.96
CA GLN A 659 -7.64 9.76 -3.39
C GLN A 659 -7.25 10.77 -2.29
N GLY A 660 -7.59 12.04 -2.48
CA GLY A 660 -7.36 13.07 -1.45
C GLY A 660 -8.20 12.85 -0.20
N GLU A 661 -9.46 12.44 -0.36
CA GLU A 661 -10.34 12.03 0.74
C GLU A 661 -9.75 10.87 1.53
N GLN A 662 -9.31 9.83 0.83
CA GLN A 662 -8.72 8.64 1.44
C GLN A 662 -7.43 8.97 2.20
N LEU A 663 -6.54 9.79 1.61
CA LEU A 663 -5.31 10.24 2.29
C LEU A 663 -5.64 11.01 3.58
N LEU A 664 -6.62 11.92 3.52
CA LEU A 664 -7.04 12.71 4.67
C LEU A 664 -7.64 11.82 5.77
N ASN A 665 -8.50 10.88 5.40
CA ASN A 665 -9.08 9.90 6.33
C ASN A 665 -7.98 9.08 7.02
N VAL A 666 -7.01 8.56 6.27
CA VAL A 666 -5.90 7.81 6.84
C VAL A 666 -5.10 8.70 7.80
N ALA A 667 -4.71 9.91 7.40
CA ALA A 667 -3.88 10.78 8.24
C ALA A 667 -4.54 11.07 9.59
N ILE A 668 -5.83 11.42 9.61
CA ILE A 668 -6.58 11.76 10.83
C ILE A 668 -6.82 10.52 11.69
N SER A 669 -7.18 9.39 11.08
CA SER A 669 -7.56 8.17 11.79
C SER A 669 -6.39 7.42 12.45
N ARG A 670 -5.14 7.89 12.27
CA ARG A 670 -3.96 7.32 12.96
C ARG A 670 -3.86 7.77 14.41
N ALA A 671 -4.53 8.83 14.82
CA ALA A 671 -4.49 9.37 16.17
C ALA A 671 -5.33 8.53 17.14
N ARG A 672 -4.73 8.12 18.25
CA ARG A 672 -5.46 7.49 19.37
C ARG A 672 -6.08 8.52 20.29
N HIS A 673 -5.32 9.53 20.69
CA HIS A 673 -5.72 10.44 21.76
C HIS A 673 -5.70 11.91 21.36
N LYS A 674 -4.71 12.34 20.58
CA LYS A 674 -4.55 13.75 20.22
C LYS A 674 -4.13 13.90 18.75
N LEU A 675 -4.76 14.84 18.07
CA LEU A 675 -4.43 15.26 16.70
C LEU A 675 -4.04 16.74 16.72
N ILE A 676 -2.84 17.05 16.23
CA ILE A 676 -2.38 18.43 16.02
C ILE A 676 -2.19 18.63 14.52
N VAL A 677 -2.90 19.57 13.92
CA VAL A 677 -2.80 19.87 12.49
C VAL A 677 -1.96 21.12 12.29
N VAL A 678 -0.87 21.00 11.55
CA VAL A 678 0.01 22.12 11.16
C VAL A 678 -0.37 22.55 9.75
N CYS A 679 -0.91 23.77 9.62
CA CYS A 679 -1.43 24.25 8.33
C CYS A 679 -1.55 25.78 8.24
N ASP A 680 -1.75 26.28 7.00
CA ASP A 680 -2.19 27.65 6.72
C ASP A 680 -3.73 27.71 6.73
N PRO A 681 -4.37 28.28 7.78
CA PRO A 681 -5.82 28.34 7.86
C PRO A 681 -6.45 29.22 6.76
N ASN A 682 -5.70 30.21 6.23
CA ASN A 682 -6.19 31.05 5.14
C ASN A 682 -6.26 30.25 3.82
N TYR A 683 -5.33 29.33 3.63
CA TYR A 683 -5.35 28.42 2.49
C TYR A 683 -6.55 27.47 2.57
N LEU A 684 -6.82 26.86 3.73
CA LEU A 684 -7.97 25.99 3.92
C LEU A 684 -9.31 26.73 3.68
N ASN A 685 -9.39 27.99 4.07
CA ASN A 685 -10.60 28.80 3.91
C ASN A 685 -10.82 29.29 2.46
N LYS A 686 -9.75 29.45 1.69
CA LYS A 686 -9.78 29.98 0.31
C LYS A 686 -9.79 28.89 -0.76
N CYS A 687 -9.83 27.64 -0.37
CA CYS A 687 -9.90 26.54 -1.33
C CYS A 687 -11.09 26.72 -2.27
N PRO A 688 -10.88 26.95 -3.59
CA PRO A 688 -12.00 27.15 -4.51
C PRO A 688 -12.82 25.87 -4.59
N GLY A 689 -14.13 26.00 -4.43
CA GLY A 689 -15.08 24.92 -4.68
C GLY A 689 -14.91 24.33 -6.08
N GLY A 690 -15.05 23.02 -6.22
CA GLY A 690 -15.01 22.33 -7.52
C GLY A 690 -13.77 21.50 -7.80
N VAL A 691 -12.66 21.72 -7.07
CA VAL A 691 -11.44 20.87 -7.15
C VAL A 691 -11.30 19.99 -5.91
N ILE A 692 -11.86 20.45 -4.79
CA ILE A 692 -11.85 19.74 -3.52
C ILE A 692 -13.19 19.06 -3.35
N SER A 693 -13.16 17.80 -2.93
CA SER A 693 -14.39 17.06 -2.66
C SER A 693 -15.16 17.69 -1.49
N ASP A 694 -16.47 17.49 -1.45
CA ASP A 694 -17.31 17.93 -0.35
C ASP A 694 -16.89 17.34 0.99
N LYS A 695 -16.39 16.12 1.01
CA LYS A 695 -15.87 15.46 2.21
C LYS A 695 -14.60 16.13 2.73
N SER A 696 -13.62 16.41 1.86
CA SER A 696 -12.41 17.14 2.25
C SER A 696 -12.75 18.53 2.76
N MET A 697 -13.70 19.23 2.13
CA MET A 697 -14.17 20.53 2.60
C MET A 697 -14.89 20.45 3.95
N SER A 698 -15.65 19.41 4.22
CA SER A 698 -16.27 19.17 5.53
C SER A 698 -15.22 19.04 6.63
N ILE A 699 -14.16 18.24 6.39
CA ILE A 699 -13.03 18.10 7.32
C ILE A 699 -12.33 19.44 7.53
N PHE A 700 -12.04 20.21 6.47
CA PHE A 700 -11.38 21.52 6.61
C PHE A 700 -12.20 22.50 7.42
N LYS A 701 -13.51 22.58 7.19
CA LYS A 701 -14.44 23.39 8.00
C LYS A 701 -14.45 22.94 9.47
N SER A 702 -14.39 21.65 9.71
CA SER A 702 -14.30 21.09 11.06
C SER A 702 -12.97 21.44 11.73
N LEU A 703 -11.85 21.35 11.02
CA LEU A 703 -10.53 21.73 11.54
C LEU A 703 -10.44 23.23 11.82
N LEU A 704 -11.01 24.08 10.97
CA LEU A 704 -10.99 25.55 11.18
C LEU A 704 -11.67 26.01 12.48
N LYS A 705 -12.54 25.19 13.09
CA LYS A 705 -13.10 25.46 14.42
C LYS A 705 -12.03 25.51 15.52
N TYR A 706 -10.88 24.82 15.31
CA TYR A 706 -9.74 24.75 16.24
C TYR A 706 -8.65 25.79 15.96
N ARG A 707 -8.86 26.72 15.03
CA ARG A 707 -7.88 27.74 14.62
C ARG A 707 -7.30 28.56 15.78
N TRP A 708 -8.08 28.75 16.83
CA TRP A 708 -7.73 29.61 17.98
C TRP A 708 -7.23 28.79 19.19
N THR A 709 -6.87 27.53 19.00
CA THR A 709 -6.34 26.71 20.07
C THR A 709 -5.00 27.29 20.54
N GLN A 710 -4.85 27.58 21.82
CA GLN A 710 -3.59 28.08 22.39
C GLN A 710 -2.64 26.90 22.70
N ILE A 711 -1.33 27.14 22.53
CA ILE A 711 -0.27 26.12 22.80
C ILE A 711 -0.18 25.83 24.29
#